data_8f7caa5db28692b70e32b2b875348231
#
_entry.id   8f7caa5db28692b70e32b2b875348231
#
_cell.length_a   1.000
_cell.length_b   1.000
_cell.length_c   1.000
_cell.angle_alpha   90.00
_cell.angle_beta   90.00
_cell.angle_gamma   90.00
#
_symmetry.space_group_name_H-M   'P 1'
#
loop_
_entity.id
_entity.type
_entity.pdbx_description
1 polymer ?
#
loop_
_entity_poly.entity_id
_entity_poly.type
_entity_poly.pdbx_seq_one_letter_code
_entity_poly.pdbx_strand_id
1 'polypeptide(L)'
;MKQLTGNQVRQMFLDFFKSKGHMIEPGASLIPHNDPTLLWINAGVAALKKYFDGTEKPACNRIANAQKSIRTNDIENVGKTARHHTFFEMLGNFSIGDYFKEEAIPFAWEFLTSPEWIGFDKDKLYVSVYTDDEDAYRIWTEVCHVDPSHILKTDDNFWEIGEGPGGPDSEIFYDRGEKYDPEGLGEKLFFDEMENDRYIEVWNVVFSQYDCNPAIDRKEYKELPQKNIDTGMGLERLVSIIQEGETNFDTDLFLPIIHATEKLAKVPYQDNKMAYRVIADHIRTVTFALSDGALFDNAGRGYVLRRILRRAVRYGKKIGIDHSFMYELVGVVADIMKDFYDYLPSKVDYVSGLVKKEEEAFHKTLSNGERLLNQMLQKSENHLLNGQDAFKLYDTYGFPLELTVEIAQESGFEVDEEGFKAEMKAQQERARNARGDMESMCSQKPDLMAFDEPSEFIYNPAPIQAKVIATFVDGVKCDAIDTKGEIILDQTTFYAEMGGQCADTGTMNNESTDVNVTYVCKAPHQQHLHTIHVTNGSVKTGDVLTLHVDMKKRALITHNHTATHLLQKALKNVLGGHVSQAGSYVDDQRLRFDFTHPQKVTDEELKQVEDQVNEQIFNGLDVCIQSMSKDEAMKSGAMALFDEKYGDVVRVVSVGDYSKELCGGCHVSNSIEIGIFKIVGEESIGSGVRRIEAVTSIQAYHAFKESEALLNQVQGLLKIKNKNETIEKVTHFIEETNELRKERNQYLDQINALSAKEQTKNIEDINGVQFLFVEESKDVASAKQMAFDLRDQLQHGFVVMVNTYEGKISYFVALTKSMVKDGYKAGDMIKTINQVTNGRGGGKPDFAQGGCQDASQIKEAIAQIKAQF
;
A
#
# COMPACT_ATOMS: atom_id res chain seq x y z
N MET A 1 30.55 34.11 0.11
CA MET A 1 29.42 33.56 0.85
C MET A 1 29.92 32.75 2.06
N LYS A 2 29.14 32.63 3.13
CA LYS A 2 29.44 31.72 4.23
C LYS A 2 29.27 30.27 3.71
N GLN A 3 30.18 29.37 4.06
CA GLN A 3 30.00 27.97 3.79
C GLN A 3 29.11 27.37 4.91
N LEU A 4 27.84 27.07 4.58
CA LEU A 4 26.85 26.55 5.55
C LEU A 4 26.34 25.22 5.08
N THR A 5 26.13 24.30 6.04
CA THR A 5 25.44 23.02 5.79
C THR A 5 23.92 23.23 5.71
N GLY A 6 23.20 22.30 5.11
CA GLY A 6 21.73 22.33 5.07
C GLY A 6 21.11 22.42 6.46
N ASN A 7 21.65 21.69 7.45
CA ASN A 7 21.22 21.78 8.84
C ASN A 7 21.44 23.18 9.45
N GLN A 8 22.58 23.81 9.15
CA GLN A 8 22.87 25.16 9.62
C GLN A 8 21.94 26.21 8.98
N VAL A 9 21.65 26.09 7.69
CA VAL A 9 20.70 26.98 7.00
C VAL A 9 19.30 26.88 7.59
N ARG A 10 18.81 25.68 7.81
CA ARG A 10 17.51 25.44 8.46
C ARG A 10 17.44 26.06 9.84
N GLN A 11 18.44 25.79 10.68
CA GLN A 11 18.49 26.35 12.03
C GLN A 11 18.58 27.86 12.03
N MET A 12 19.38 28.43 11.12
CA MET A 12 19.54 29.89 10.98
C MET A 12 18.19 30.56 10.62
N PHE A 13 17.39 29.98 9.74
CA PHE A 13 16.04 30.46 9.42
C PHE A 13 15.14 30.49 10.66
N LEU A 14 15.11 29.41 11.41
CA LEU A 14 14.29 29.32 12.62
C LEU A 14 14.75 30.31 13.71
N ASP A 15 16.07 30.47 13.88
CA ASP A 15 16.64 31.43 14.85
C ASP A 15 16.35 32.87 14.44
N PHE A 16 16.41 33.19 13.13
CA PHE A 16 16.02 34.50 12.62
C PHE A 16 14.58 34.84 12.98
N PHE A 17 13.62 33.97 12.61
CA PHE A 17 12.21 34.26 12.88
C PHE A 17 11.87 34.19 14.38
N LYS A 18 12.57 33.40 15.16
CA LYS A 18 12.48 33.42 16.62
C LYS A 18 12.90 34.80 17.16
N SER A 19 13.93 35.42 16.58
CA SER A 19 14.36 36.77 16.96
C SER A 19 13.33 37.84 16.59
N LYS A 20 12.46 37.58 15.60
CA LYS A 20 11.33 38.43 15.18
C LYS A 20 10.02 38.13 15.96
N GLY A 21 10.10 37.32 17.01
CA GLY A 21 8.98 37.02 17.90
C GLY A 21 8.07 35.87 17.42
N HIS A 22 8.49 35.06 16.45
CA HIS A 22 7.77 33.89 16.01
C HIS A 22 7.93 32.70 16.98
N MET A 23 6.85 31.98 17.21
CA MET A 23 6.88 30.66 17.84
C MET A 23 7.41 29.65 16.81
N ILE A 24 8.39 28.88 17.21
CA ILE A 24 8.87 27.79 16.36
C ILE A 24 7.97 26.58 16.58
N GLU A 25 7.22 26.19 15.56
CA GLU A 25 6.37 25.02 15.57
C GLU A 25 7.04 23.86 14.84
N PRO A 26 7.09 22.66 15.42
CA PRO A 26 7.62 21.49 14.73
C PRO A 26 6.85 21.23 13.43
N GLY A 27 7.57 20.86 12.38
CA GLY A 27 6.93 20.46 11.12
C GLY A 27 6.01 19.26 11.32
N ALA A 28 4.84 19.31 10.71
CA ALA A 28 3.84 18.24 10.77
C ALA A 28 4.31 16.97 10.04
N SER A 29 3.63 15.86 10.33
CA SER A 29 3.76 14.62 9.56
C SER A 29 3.45 14.88 8.07
N LEU A 30 4.09 14.11 7.20
CA LEU A 30 3.77 14.09 5.76
C LEU A 30 2.35 13.58 5.46
N ILE A 31 1.77 12.86 6.41
CA ILE A 31 0.41 12.34 6.30
C ILE A 31 -0.55 13.43 6.79
N PRO A 32 -1.42 13.98 5.92
CA PRO A 32 -2.38 14.99 6.35
C PRO A 32 -3.37 14.38 7.36
N HIS A 33 -3.61 15.11 8.44
CA HIS A 33 -4.66 14.81 9.42
C HIS A 33 -5.89 15.66 9.09
N ASN A 34 -7.07 15.05 9.06
CA ASN A 34 -8.37 15.73 8.85
C ASN A 34 -8.55 16.47 7.51
N ASP A 35 -7.72 16.20 6.51
CA ASP A 35 -7.90 16.73 5.15
C ASP A 35 -7.91 15.59 4.11
N PRO A 36 -9.10 15.12 3.68
CA PRO A 36 -9.24 14.07 2.68
C PRO A 36 -8.89 14.55 1.26
N THR A 37 -8.74 15.86 1.04
CA THR A 37 -8.41 16.43 -0.27
C THR A 37 -6.93 16.32 -0.60
N LEU A 38 -6.07 16.19 0.41
CA LEU A 38 -4.63 16.09 0.27
C LEU A 38 -4.14 14.65 0.41
N LEU A 39 -3.37 14.21 -0.56
CA LEU A 39 -2.69 12.92 -0.50
C LEU A 39 -1.48 12.97 0.45
N TRP A 40 -0.74 14.07 0.41
CA TRP A 40 0.46 14.38 1.20
C TRP A 40 0.45 15.85 1.61
N ILE A 41 1.08 16.18 2.72
CA ILE A 41 1.42 17.57 3.01
C ILE A 41 2.42 18.03 1.94
N ASN A 42 2.06 19.08 1.21
CA ASN A 42 2.77 19.57 0.02
C ASN A 42 3.23 21.03 0.12
N ALA A 43 2.90 21.71 1.22
CA ALA A 43 3.29 23.10 1.50
C ALA A 43 3.29 23.37 3.00
N GLY A 44 3.95 24.45 3.42
CA GLY A 44 4.02 24.88 4.82
C GLY A 44 2.65 25.18 5.42
N VAL A 45 1.82 25.90 4.67
CA VAL A 45 0.46 26.30 5.09
C VAL A 45 -0.50 25.10 5.20
N ALA A 46 -0.27 24.02 4.47
CA ALA A 46 -1.17 22.87 4.49
C ALA A 46 -1.36 22.27 5.89
N ALA A 47 -0.32 22.31 6.71
CA ALA A 47 -0.37 21.87 8.11
C ALA A 47 -1.05 22.87 9.06
N LEU A 48 -1.14 24.15 8.66
CA LEU A 48 -1.63 25.28 9.45
C LEU A 48 -3.01 25.79 8.98
N LYS A 49 -3.63 25.14 8.00
CA LYS A 49 -4.89 25.55 7.36
C LYS A 49 -5.98 25.95 8.36
N LYS A 50 -6.11 25.22 9.45
CA LYS A 50 -7.06 25.49 10.55
C LYS A 50 -6.92 26.87 11.21
N TYR A 51 -5.73 27.46 11.17
CA TYR A 51 -5.48 28.79 11.67
C TYR A 51 -5.85 29.89 10.65
N PHE A 52 -5.67 29.56 9.35
CA PHE A 52 -5.98 30.47 8.25
C PHE A 52 -7.49 30.56 7.97
N ASP A 53 -8.22 29.47 8.14
CA ASP A 53 -9.69 29.43 7.97
C ASP A 53 -10.45 29.83 9.26
N GLY A 54 -9.73 30.06 10.36
CA GLY A 54 -10.29 30.49 11.63
C GLY A 54 -11.01 29.41 12.45
N THR A 55 -10.92 28.14 12.04
CA THR A 55 -11.53 27.02 12.79
C THR A 55 -10.83 26.77 14.13
N GLU A 56 -9.55 27.12 14.23
CA GLU A 56 -8.77 27.04 15.46
C GLU A 56 -7.94 28.32 15.66
N LYS A 57 -7.75 28.76 16.90
CA LYS A 57 -6.86 29.88 17.22
C LYS A 57 -5.46 29.37 17.55
N PRO A 58 -4.40 29.91 16.92
CA PRO A 58 -3.05 29.53 17.26
C PRO A 58 -2.65 30.02 18.66
N ALA A 59 -1.70 29.34 19.29
CA ALA A 59 -1.12 29.77 20.56
C ALA A 59 -0.30 31.08 20.43
N CYS A 60 0.24 31.32 19.24
CA CYS A 60 0.93 32.57 18.85
C CYS A 60 0.56 32.91 17.40
N ASN A 61 0.28 34.16 17.12
CA ASN A 61 -0.10 34.61 15.79
C ASN A 61 1.08 34.69 14.81
N ARG A 62 2.32 34.63 15.31
CA ARG A 62 3.56 34.55 14.53
C ARG A 62 4.12 33.14 14.65
N ILE A 63 4.17 32.39 13.56
CA ILE A 63 4.65 31.00 13.54
C ILE A 63 5.76 30.88 12.51
N ALA A 64 6.80 30.09 12.80
CA ALA A 64 7.78 29.67 11.80
C ALA A 64 8.09 28.19 11.94
N ASN A 65 8.29 27.52 10.82
CA ASN A 65 8.63 26.08 10.82
C ASN A 65 9.53 25.68 9.63
N ALA A 66 10.04 24.47 9.69
CA ALA A 66 10.60 23.73 8.56
C ALA A 66 9.68 22.55 8.27
N GLN A 67 8.87 22.67 7.22
CA GLN A 67 7.85 21.68 6.90
C GLN A 67 8.35 20.70 5.84
N LYS A 68 8.31 19.41 6.17
CA LYS A 68 8.47 18.31 5.22
C LYS A 68 7.33 18.34 4.22
N SER A 69 7.65 18.26 2.92
CA SER A 69 6.65 18.33 1.86
C SER A 69 6.91 17.28 0.78
N ILE A 70 5.84 16.68 0.24
CA ILE A 70 5.90 15.78 -0.90
C ILE A 70 5.05 16.35 -2.04
N ARG A 71 5.69 16.50 -3.23
CA ARG A 71 5.02 16.82 -4.50
C ARG A 71 5.36 15.76 -5.53
N THR A 72 4.36 15.20 -6.18
CA THR A 72 4.52 14.09 -7.13
C THR A 72 4.10 14.45 -8.56
N ASN A 73 3.60 15.66 -8.77
CA ASN A 73 3.22 16.15 -10.10
C ASN A 73 4.44 16.21 -11.02
N ASP A 74 5.61 16.56 -10.48
CA ASP A 74 6.86 16.75 -11.22
C ASP A 74 7.82 15.55 -11.14
N ILE A 75 7.35 14.37 -10.78
CA ILE A 75 8.19 13.18 -10.61
C ILE A 75 9.03 12.88 -11.86
N GLU A 76 8.50 13.17 -13.05
CA GLU A 76 9.16 12.95 -14.34
C GLU A 76 10.33 13.93 -14.57
N ASN A 77 10.33 15.07 -13.90
CA ASN A 77 11.37 16.11 -13.99
C ASN A 77 12.52 15.87 -13.02
N VAL A 78 12.31 15.01 -12.00
CA VAL A 78 13.36 14.66 -11.02
C VAL A 78 14.56 14.02 -11.71
N GLY A 79 15.72 14.60 -11.48
CA GLY A 79 17.00 14.17 -12.07
C GLY A 79 17.28 14.77 -13.45
N LYS A 80 16.28 15.28 -14.17
CA LYS A 80 16.42 15.99 -15.46
C LYS A 80 16.73 17.45 -15.25
N THR A 81 15.99 18.11 -14.36
CA THR A 81 16.19 19.51 -14.01
C THR A 81 17.09 19.67 -12.80
N ALA A 82 17.56 20.88 -12.57
CA ALA A 82 18.42 21.19 -11.42
C ALA A 82 17.69 21.26 -10.08
N ARG A 83 16.37 21.42 -10.07
CA ARG A 83 15.60 21.93 -8.94
C ARG A 83 14.35 21.14 -8.51
N HIS A 84 13.88 20.17 -9.31
CA HIS A 84 12.67 19.41 -8.98
C HIS A 84 12.97 18.21 -8.07
N HIS A 85 12.11 18.05 -7.04
CA HIS A 85 12.19 17.00 -6.03
C HIS A 85 10.82 16.43 -5.74
N THR A 86 10.75 15.15 -5.37
CA THR A 86 9.53 14.56 -4.81
C THR A 86 9.41 14.83 -3.30
N PHE A 87 10.52 14.92 -2.58
CA PHE A 87 10.58 15.36 -1.19
C PHE A 87 11.48 16.59 -1.06
N PHE A 88 11.00 17.60 -0.36
CA PHE A 88 11.76 18.81 -0.06
C PHE A 88 11.29 19.41 1.26
N GLU A 89 12.10 20.30 1.82
CA GLU A 89 11.76 21.04 3.02
C GLU A 89 11.38 22.47 2.66
N MET A 90 10.19 22.87 3.09
CA MET A 90 9.71 24.25 2.96
C MET A 90 9.91 24.97 4.28
N LEU A 91 10.76 26.00 4.27
CA LEU A 91 10.94 26.91 5.38
C LEU A 91 9.88 27.99 5.29
N GLY A 92 9.01 28.09 6.28
CA GLY A 92 7.87 29.00 6.27
C GLY A 92 7.80 29.88 7.50
N ASN A 93 7.44 31.16 7.28
CA ASN A 93 7.00 32.05 8.33
C ASN A 93 5.59 32.52 8.04
N PHE A 94 4.77 32.54 9.08
CA PHE A 94 3.33 32.76 9.00
C PHE A 94 2.89 33.82 9.96
N SER A 95 1.98 34.69 9.49
CA SER A 95 1.27 35.66 10.32
C SER A 95 -0.22 35.43 10.26
N ILE A 96 -0.84 35.18 11.38
CA ILE A 96 -2.27 34.95 11.51
C ILE A 96 -2.92 36.22 12.07
N GLY A 97 -3.18 37.21 11.19
CA GLY A 97 -3.75 38.50 11.55
C GLY A 97 -2.90 39.38 12.45
N ASP A 98 -1.55 39.25 12.41
CA ASP A 98 -0.62 40.05 13.20
C ASP A 98 0.07 41.06 12.30
N TYR A 99 1.08 40.63 11.52
CA TYR A 99 1.77 41.51 10.56
C TYR A 99 1.41 41.17 9.11
N PHE A 100 1.70 42.12 8.19
CA PHE A 100 1.42 41.96 6.78
C PHE A 100 2.62 42.36 5.91
N LYS A 101 2.43 42.91 4.71
CA LYS A 101 3.47 43.20 3.71
C LYS A 101 4.62 44.05 4.28
N GLU A 102 4.30 45.04 5.11
CA GLU A 102 5.25 46.00 5.68
C GLU A 102 6.32 45.37 6.59
N GLU A 103 6.05 44.19 7.14
CA GLU A 103 7.04 43.45 7.93
C GLU A 103 7.52 42.20 7.17
N ALA A 104 6.64 41.51 6.44
CA ALA A 104 7.00 40.28 5.76
C ALA A 104 8.09 40.44 4.72
N ILE A 105 7.95 41.45 3.85
CA ILE A 105 8.91 41.73 2.79
C ILE A 105 10.27 42.17 3.38
N PRO A 106 10.36 43.11 4.33
CA PRO A 106 11.62 43.44 5.00
C PRO A 106 12.28 42.28 5.75
N PHE A 107 11.49 41.38 6.37
CA PHE A 107 12.04 40.21 7.01
C PHE A 107 12.72 39.27 6.01
N ALA A 108 12.05 39.02 4.86
CA ALA A 108 12.64 38.17 3.82
C ALA A 108 13.92 38.80 3.27
N TRP A 109 13.92 40.12 2.99
CA TRP A 109 15.08 40.83 2.50
C TRP A 109 16.24 40.85 3.50
N GLU A 110 15.95 41.14 4.78
CA GLU A 110 16.94 41.11 5.85
C GLU A 110 17.61 39.77 6.00
N PHE A 111 16.80 38.70 6.03
CA PHE A 111 17.33 37.32 6.16
C PHE A 111 18.32 36.99 5.02
N LEU A 112 17.95 37.32 3.78
CA LEU A 112 18.78 36.97 2.62
C LEU A 112 20.02 37.87 2.49
N THR A 113 19.93 39.15 2.82
CA THR A 113 20.97 40.15 2.50
C THR A 113 21.88 40.55 3.67
N SER A 114 21.42 40.37 4.93
CA SER A 114 22.22 40.69 6.09
C SER A 114 23.44 39.77 6.25
N PRO A 115 24.64 40.31 6.44
CA PRO A 115 25.85 39.50 6.71
C PRO A 115 25.77 38.65 8.00
N GLU A 116 24.88 39.01 8.89
CA GLU A 116 24.63 38.24 10.12
C GLU A 116 23.96 36.92 9.79
N TRP A 117 23.06 36.93 8.82
CA TRP A 117 22.31 35.76 8.34
C TRP A 117 22.96 35.18 7.08
N ILE A 118 22.24 35.13 5.94
CA ILE A 118 22.74 34.52 4.70
C ILE A 118 23.81 35.39 4.03
N GLY A 119 23.58 36.68 3.88
CA GLY A 119 24.52 37.67 3.33
C GLY A 119 24.71 37.57 1.83
N PHE A 120 23.64 37.41 1.07
CA PHE A 120 23.66 37.47 -0.38
C PHE A 120 23.98 38.89 -0.86
N ASP A 121 24.64 38.98 -2.01
CA ASP A 121 24.85 40.23 -2.75
C ASP A 121 23.49 40.71 -3.26
N LYS A 122 23.14 41.95 -2.89
CA LYS A 122 21.86 42.58 -3.28
C LYS A 122 21.69 42.72 -4.78
N ASP A 123 22.81 42.94 -5.49
CA ASP A 123 22.81 43.12 -6.96
C ASP A 123 22.54 41.80 -7.69
N LYS A 124 22.51 40.69 -7.00
CA LYS A 124 22.14 39.36 -7.54
C LYS A 124 20.72 38.93 -7.21
N LEU A 125 19.96 39.74 -6.49
CA LEU A 125 18.59 39.42 -6.13
C LEU A 125 17.61 40.17 -7.04
N TYR A 126 16.69 39.42 -7.61
CA TYR A 126 15.59 39.90 -8.42
C TYR A 126 14.28 39.55 -7.72
N VAL A 127 13.25 40.34 -7.91
CA VAL A 127 11.94 40.09 -7.30
C VAL A 127 10.82 40.19 -8.33
N SER A 128 9.78 39.43 -8.20
CA SER A 128 8.54 39.58 -8.93
C SER A 128 7.41 40.01 -7.99
N VAL A 129 6.44 40.74 -8.50
CA VAL A 129 5.28 41.22 -7.78
C VAL A 129 4.05 41.16 -8.69
N TYR A 130 2.88 40.90 -8.09
CA TYR A 130 1.63 40.98 -8.85
C TYR A 130 1.40 42.33 -9.49
N THR A 131 0.92 42.36 -10.73
CA THR A 131 0.82 43.56 -11.57
C THR A 131 0.08 44.72 -10.87
N ASP A 132 -1.00 44.44 -10.16
CA ASP A 132 -1.83 45.43 -9.44
C ASP A 132 -1.39 45.65 -7.97
N ASP A 133 -0.30 45.01 -7.47
CA ASP A 133 0.16 45.13 -6.08
C ASP A 133 1.18 46.29 -5.93
N GLU A 134 0.69 47.52 -5.98
CA GLU A 134 1.53 48.71 -5.82
C GLU A 134 2.14 48.83 -4.41
N ASP A 135 1.51 48.26 -3.38
CA ASP A 135 2.06 48.27 -1.99
C ASP A 135 3.31 47.41 -1.90
N ALA A 136 3.29 46.19 -2.43
CA ALA A 136 4.47 45.34 -2.45
C ALA A 136 5.60 45.99 -3.28
N TYR A 137 5.29 46.55 -4.47
CA TYR A 137 6.26 47.26 -5.30
C TYR A 137 6.91 48.44 -4.54
N ARG A 138 6.10 49.25 -3.86
CA ARG A 138 6.57 50.37 -3.03
C ARG A 138 7.48 49.90 -1.89
N ILE A 139 7.12 48.84 -1.20
CA ILE A 139 7.94 48.33 -0.10
C ILE A 139 9.29 47.82 -0.62
N TRP A 140 9.31 47.10 -1.72
CA TRP A 140 10.56 46.64 -2.34
C TRP A 140 11.48 47.84 -2.73
N THR A 141 10.93 48.87 -3.37
CA THR A 141 11.72 49.98 -3.87
C THR A 141 12.10 50.99 -2.79
N GLU A 142 11.17 51.39 -1.92
CA GLU A 142 11.40 52.47 -0.95
C GLU A 142 11.93 51.98 0.40
N VAL A 143 11.55 50.76 0.85
CA VAL A 143 11.95 50.24 2.16
C VAL A 143 13.14 49.28 2.04
N CYS A 144 13.10 48.35 1.12
CA CYS A 144 14.18 47.37 0.87
C CYS A 144 15.29 47.94 -0.04
N HIS A 145 15.01 49.01 -0.77
CA HIS A 145 15.93 49.68 -1.72
C HIS A 145 16.39 48.73 -2.82
N VAL A 146 15.49 47.90 -3.33
CA VAL A 146 15.71 47.07 -4.54
C VAL A 146 15.67 48.00 -5.76
N ASP A 147 16.65 47.85 -6.66
CA ASP A 147 16.67 48.62 -7.90
C ASP A 147 15.40 48.28 -8.74
N PRO A 148 14.62 49.27 -9.19
CA PRO A 148 13.46 49.01 -10.03
C PRO A 148 13.73 48.17 -11.29
N SER A 149 14.98 48.16 -11.78
CA SER A 149 15.41 47.31 -12.90
C SER A 149 15.51 45.82 -12.51
N HIS A 150 15.45 45.49 -11.24
CA HIS A 150 15.42 44.08 -10.73
C HIS A 150 14.01 43.60 -10.35
N ILE A 151 12.97 44.39 -10.68
CA ILE A 151 11.59 44.07 -10.32
C ILE A 151 10.75 43.76 -11.56
N LEU A 152 10.18 42.57 -11.59
CA LEU A 152 9.19 42.14 -12.59
C LEU A 152 7.77 42.32 -12.03
N LYS A 153 6.88 42.95 -12.81
CA LYS A 153 5.43 42.96 -12.54
C LYS A 153 4.76 41.93 -13.44
N THR A 154 4.08 40.93 -12.86
CA THR A 154 3.43 39.87 -13.61
C THR A 154 2.10 39.46 -12.99
N ASP A 155 1.15 39.03 -13.82
CA ASP A 155 -0.16 38.50 -13.37
C ASP A 155 -0.06 37.09 -12.79
N ASP A 156 1.07 36.40 -12.95
CA ASP A 156 1.33 35.09 -12.42
C ASP A 156 1.58 35.12 -10.89
N ASN A 157 1.98 36.25 -10.33
CA ASN A 157 2.16 36.44 -8.89
C ASN A 157 0.84 36.60 -8.12
N PHE A 158 -0.07 35.67 -8.31
CA PHE A 158 -1.32 35.58 -7.55
C PHE A 158 -1.60 34.12 -7.15
N TRP A 159 -1.44 33.84 -5.86
CA TRP A 159 -1.58 32.50 -5.31
C TRP A 159 -3.02 32.16 -4.93
N GLU A 160 -3.55 31.08 -5.50
CA GLU A 160 -4.87 30.52 -5.19
C GLU A 160 -4.90 29.01 -5.39
N ILE A 161 -5.62 28.27 -4.52
CA ILE A 161 -5.77 26.81 -4.59
C ILE A 161 -7.23 26.39 -4.75
N GLY A 162 -8.00 27.14 -5.51
CA GLY A 162 -9.45 26.95 -5.64
C GLY A 162 -10.22 27.89 -4.71
N GLU A 163 -11.29 27.41 -4.07
CA GLU A 163 -12.05 28.24 -3.10
C GLU A 163 -11.30 28.33 -1.77
N GLY A 164 -11.20 29.56 -1.22
CA GLY A 164 -10.62 29.83 0.10
C GLY A 164 -9.57 30.94 0.13
N PRO A 165 -8.78 31.06 1.23
CA PRO A 165 -7.80 32.12 1.42
C PRO A 165 -6.71 32.12 0.36
N GLY A 166 -6.47 33.27 -0.24
CA GLY A 166 -5.43 33.49 -1.24
C GLY A 166 -5.16 34.97 -1.48
N GLY A 167 -4.36 35.30 -2.47
CA GLY A 167 -4.04 36.68 -2.81
C GLY A 167 -2.76 36.85 -3.62
N PRO A 168 -2.34 38.11 -3.88
CA PRO A 168 -1.09 38.38 -4.53
C PRO A 168 0.09 37.82 -3.76
N ASP A 169 1.18 37.57 -4.46
CA ASP A 169 2.43 37.15 -3.86
C ASP A 169 3.62 37.87 -4.51
N SER A 170 4.77 37.69 -3.88
CA SER A 170 6.02 38.22 -4.36
C SER A 170 7.10 37.15 -4.24
N GLU A 171 7.79 36.88 -5.34
CA GLU A 171 8.84 35.88 -5.38
C GLU A 171 10.22 36.54 -5.40
N ILE A 172 11.19 35.89 -4.78
CA ILE A 172 12.58 36.35 -4.73
C ILE A 172 13.45 35.37 -5.49
N PHE A 173 14.20 35.86 -6.46
CA PHE A 173 15.08 35.08 -7.33
C PHE A 173 16.55 35.44 -7.06
N TYR A 174 17.44 34.47 -7.25
CA TYR A 174 18.89 34.69 -7.19
C TYR A 174 19.51 34.48 -8.58
N ASP A 175 20.23 35.49 -9.09
CA ASP A 175 21.04 35.40 -10.33
C ASP A 175 22.35 34.64 -10.03
N ARG A 176 22.45 33.43 -10.57
CA ARG A 176 23.62 32.54 -10.46
C ARG A 176 24.75 32.93 -11.44
N GLY A 177 24.50 33.89 -12.32
CA GLY A 177 25.45 34.46 -13.28
C GLY A 177 25.49 33.75 -14.63
N GLU A 178 26.31 34.30 -15.52
CA GLU A 178 26.41 33.95 -16.94
C GLU A 178 26.74 32.47 -17.21
N LYS A 179 27.40 31.80 -16.26
CA LYS A 179 27.69 30.34 -16.38
C LYS A 179 26.43 29.51 -16.65
N TYR A 180 25.28 29.99 -16.19
CA TYR A 180 23.98 29.27 -16.28
C TYR A 180 23.08 29.85 -17.39
N ASP A 181 23.67 30.62 -18.32
CA ASP A 181 23.00 31.22 -19.48
C ASP A 181 23.79 30.88 -20.75
N PRO A 182 23.71 29.63 -21.24
CA PRO A 182 24.51 29.22 -22.39
C PRO A 182 24.13 29.92 -23.71
N GLU A 183 22.93 30.51 -23.77
CA GLU A 183 22.44 31.21 -24.96
C GLU A 183 22.74 32.71 -24.91
N GLY A 184 23.22 33.23 -23.76
CA GLY A 184 23.56 34.63 -23.58
C GLY A 184 22.35 35.56 -23.63
N LEU A 185 21.19 35.10 -23.17
CA LEU A 185 19.94 35.87 -23.19
C LEU A 185 19.89 36.95 -22.09
N GLY A 186 20.75 36.84 -21.07
CA GLY A 186 20.84 37.79 -19.97
C GLY A 186 19.55 37.91 -19.15
N GLU A 187 19.16 39.13 -18.85
CA GLU A 187 17.97 39.47 -18.05
C GLU A 187 16.65 39.09 -18.73
N LYS A 188 16.65 38.85 -20.05
CA LYS A 188 15.43 38.31 -20.72
C LYS A 188 14.95 37.01 -20.15
N LEU A 189 15.85 36.18 -19.66
CA LEU A 189 15.48 34.92 -18.98
C LEU A 189 14.54 35.15 -17.79
N PHE A 190 14.72 36.27 -17.08
CA PHE A 190 13.88 36.65 -15.95
C PHE A 190 12.63 37.43 -16.38
N PHE A 191 12.81 38.49 -17.20
CA PHE A 191 11.72 39.39 -17.56
C PHE A 191 10.70 38.81 -18.54
N ASP A 192 11.10 37.82 -19.34
CA ASP A 192 10.21 37.11 -20.26
C ASP A 192 9.72 35.76 -19.63
N GLU A 193 9.96 35.53 -18.31
CA GLU A 193 9.55 34.34 -17.53
C GLU A 193 9.95 33.03 -18.19
N MET A 194 11.12 33.01 -18.85
CA MET A 194 11.62 31.83 -19.54
C MET A 194 12.12 30.79 -18.53
N GLU A 195 11.82 29.50 -18.76
CA GLU A 195 12.38 28.41 -17.93
C GLU A 195 13.91 28.38 -18.06
N ASN A 196 14.65 28.59 -16.95
CA ASN A 196 16.09 28.67 -16.94
C ASN A 196 16.72 28.22 -15.62
N ASP A 197 18.05 28.00 -15.61
CA ASP A 197 18.83 27.64 -14.42
C ASP A 197 19.66 28.82 -13.88
N ARG A 198 19.58 30.01 -14.45
CA ARG A 198 20.30 31.24 -14.04
C ARG A 198 19.55 31.96 -12.91
N TYR A 199 18.27 32.27 -13.11
CA TYR A 199 17.43 32.95 -12.13
C TYR A 199 16.61 31.91 -11.40
N ILE A 200 17.06 31.57 -10.18
CA ILE A 200 16.39 30.54 -9.37
C ILE A 200 15.52 31.23 -8.32
N GLU A 201 14.21 30.96 -8.38
CA GLU A 201 13.29 31.31 -7.30
C GLU A 201 13.72 30.61 -6.01
N VAL A 202 14.00 31.42 -4.96
CA VAL A 202 14.41 30.92 -3.62
C VAL A 202 13.30 31.04 -2.61
N TRP A 203 12.42 32.04 -2.71
CA TRP A 203 11.40 32.33 -1.71
C TRP A 203 10.15 32.93 -2.34
N ASN A 204 8.97 32.41 -1.99
CA ASN A 204 7.68 32.98 -2.30
C ASN A 204 7.04 33.55 -1.03
N VAL A 205 6.56 34.80 -1.05
CA VAL A 205 5.90 35.52 0.04
C VAL A 205 4.47 35.82 -0.37
N VAL A 206 3.51 35.03 0.13
CA VAL A 206 2.09 35.11 -0.21
C VAL A 206 1.35 36.03 0.77
N PHE A 207 0.57 36.95 0.23
CA PHE A 207 -0.27 37.91 0.96
C PHE A 207 -1.73 37.43 0.94
N SER A 208 -2.07 36.49 1.80
CA SER A 208 -3.41 35.92 1.88
C SER A 208 -4.42 36.95 2.42
N GLN A 209 -5.08 37.64 1.50
CA GLN A 209 -5.99 38.74 1.81
C GLN A 209 -7.37 38.63 1.19
N TYR A 210 -7.61 37.66 0.27
CA TYR A 210 -8.88 37.48 -0.41
C TYR A 210 -9.47 36.10 -0.14
N ASP A 211 -10.81 36.02 -0.15
CA ASP A 211 -11.56 34.79 -0.25
C ASP A 211 -11.74 34.47 -1.75
N CYS A 212 -10.81 33.65 -2.26
CA CYS A 212 -10.72 33.33 -3.68
C CYS A 212 -11.83 32.38 -4.11
N ASN A 213 -12.37 32.60 -5.29
CA ASN A 213 -13.34 31.73 -5.95
C ASN A 213 -13.08 31.70 -7.48
N PRO A 214 -12.47 30.63 -8.02
CA PRO A 214 -12.14 30.55 -9.44
C PRO A 214 -13.34 30.66 -10.40
N ALA A 215 -14.56 30.61 -9.90
CA ALA A 215 -15.77 30.75 -10.72
C ALA A 215 -16.10 32.21 -11.07
N ILE A 216 -15.43 33.18 -10.44
CA ILE A 216 -15.63 34.63 -10.66
C ILE A 216 -14.30 35.33 -10.98
N ASP A 217 -14.35 36.55 -11.51
CA ASP A 217 -13.15 37.34 -11.78
C ASP A 217 -12.41 37.72 -10.48
N ARG A 218 -11.06 37.67 -10.49
CA ARG A 218 -10.21 38.04 -9.33
C ARG A 218 -10.57 39.42 -8.75
N LYS A 219 -11.02 40.35 -9.56
CA LYS A 219 -11.43 41.70 -9.13
C LYS A 219 -12.72 41.70 -8.31
N GLU A 220 -13.50 40.65 -8.32
CA GLU A 220 -14.71 40.47 -7.56
C GLU A 220 -14.49 39.71 -6.23
N TYR A 221 -13.25 39.27 -5.97
CA TYR A 221 -12.90 38.58 -4.73
C TYR A 221 -13.11 39.49 -3.53
N LYS A 222 -13.68 38.94 -2.48
CA LYS A 222 -13.91 39.68 -1.22
C LYS A 222 -12.64 39.63 -0.37
N GLU A 223 -12.30 40.78 0.26
CA GLU A 223 -11.24 40.76 1.27
C GLU A 223 -11.62 39.87 2.45
N LEU A 224 -10.65 39.10 2.94
CA LEU A 224 -10.77 38.35 4.17
C LEU A 224 -10.92 39.30 5.38
N PRO A 225 -11.70 38.93 6.40
CA PRO A 225 -11.78 39.68 7.64
C PRO A 225 -10.43 39.87 8.33
N GLN A 226 -9.51 38.95 8.08
CA GLN A 226 -8.17 38.92 8.65
C GLN A 226 -7.16 38.65 7.52
N LYS A 227 -6.18 39.54 7.41
CA LYS A 227 -5.08 39.39 6.45
C LYS A 227 -3.96 38.54 7.06
N ASN A 228 -3.45 37.59 6.30
CA ASN A 228 -2.45 36.64 6.77
C ASN A 228 -1.22 36.65 5.85
N ILE A 229 -0.10 36.20 6.40
CA ILE A 229 1.13 35.95 5.64
C ILE A 229 1.37 34.44 5.61
N ASP A 230 1.59 33.92 4.41
CA ASP A 230 2.07 32.56 4.15
C ASP A 230 3.36 32.69 3.33
N THR A 231 4.44 32.04 3.75
CA THR A 231 5.67 32.07 2.96
C THR A 231 6.25 30.67 2.78
N GLY A 232 6.90 30.46 1.64
CA GLY A 232 7.56 29.21 1.32
C GLY A 232 8.93 29.41 0.69
N MET A 233 10.00 29.05 1.42
CA MET A 233 11.36 29.05 0.92
C MET A 233 11.88 27.62 0.81
N GLY A 234 12.32 27.20 -0.38
CA GLY A 234 12.87 25.87 -0.58
C GLY A 234 14.25 25.73 0.03
N LEU A 235 14.40 24.89 1.07
CA LEU A 235 15.70 24.66 1.72
C LEU A 235 16.74 24.17 0.72
N GLU A 236 16.41 23.17 -0.10
CA GLU A 236 17.33 22.57 -1.07
C GLU A 236 17.81 23.57 -2.11
N ARG A 237 16.92 24.48 -2.58
CA ARG A 237 17.28 25.55 -3.51
C ARG A 237 18.26 26.55 -2.86
N LEU A 238 17.93 27.02 -1.65
CA LEU A 238 18.77 27.96 -0.92
C LEU A 238 20.15 27.36 -0.62
N VAL A 239 20.21 26.11 -0.15
CA VAL A 239 21.48 25.40 0.14
C VAL A 239 22.33 25.24 -1.12
N SER A 240 21.71 24.93 -2.29
CA SER A 240 22.47 24.80 -3.54
C SER A 240 23.16 26.08 -3.97
N ILE A 241 22.52 27.23 -3.73
CA ILE A 241 23.12 28.55 -4.01
C ILE A 241 24.27 28.83 -3.04
N ILE A 242 24.07 28.59 -1.73
CA ILE A 242 25.07 28.84 -0.68
C ILE A 242 26.30 27.95 -0.87
N GLN A 243 26.14 26.72 -1.27
CA GLN A 243 27.22 25.75 -1.50
C GLN A 243 27.78 25.81 -2.94
N GLU A 244 27.27 26.72 -3.79
CA GLU A 244 27.69 26.88 -5.19
C GLU A 244 27.55 25.61 -6.03
N GLY A 245 26.54 24.75 -5.69
CA GLY A 245 26.22 23.54 -6.41
C GLY A 245 25.69 23.84 -7.82
N GLU A 246 26.02 23.02 -8.81
CA GLU A 246 25.42 23.13 -10.15
C GLU A 246 23.92 22.86 -10.11
N THR A 247 23.51 21.96 -9.24
CA THR A 247 22.11 21.57 -9.00
C THR A 247 21.87 21.39 -7.51
N ASN A 248 20.63 21.27 -7.08
CA ASN A 248 20.29 20.92 -5.69
C ASN A 248 20.93 19.61 -5.23
N PHE A 249 21.20 18.70 -6.17
CA PHE A 249 21.81 17.40 -5.89
C PHE A 249 23.31 17.47 -5.56
N ASP A 250 23.95 18.60 -5.84
CA ASP A 250 25.38 18.80 -5.57
C ASP A 250 25.64 19.43 -4.18
N THR A 251 24.76 19.13 -3.21
CA THR A 251 24.80 19.64 -1.84
C THR A 251 25.01 18.52 -0.80
N ASP A 252 25.33 18.92 0.42
CA ASP A 252 25.48 18.02 1.56
C ASP A 252 24.19 17.23 1.92
N LEU A 253 23.03 17.67 1.42
CA LEU A 253 21.75 16.97 1.57
C LEU A 253 21.62 15.75 0.65
N PHE A 254 22.36 15.69 -0.46
CA PHE A 254 22.24 14.64 -1.48
C PHE A 254 23.54 13.90 -1.76
N LEU A 255 24.69 14.59 -1.78
CA LEU A 255 25.98 13.98 -2.13
C LEU A 255 26.33 12.73 -1.31
N PRO A 256 26.07 12.65 0.01
CA PRO A 256 26.37 11.44 0.75
C PRO A 256 25.57 10.21 0.26
N ILE A 257 24.31 10.44 -0.20
CA ILE A 257 23.46 9.38 -0.76
C ILE A 257 23.99 8.96 -2.13
N ILE A 258 24.36 9.94 -2.96
CA ILE A 258 24.96 9.69 -4.29
C ILE A 258 26.26 8.88 -4.14
N HIS A 259 27.16 9.30 -3.24
CA HIS A 259 28.42 8.60 -2.99
C HIS A 259 28.22 7.18 -2.39
N ALA A 260 27.17 7.00 -1.55
CA ALA A 260 26.84 5.67 -1.04
C ALA A 260 26.33 4.76 -2.18
N THR A 261 25.47 5.31 -3.06
CA THR A 261 24.96 4.59 -4.25
C THR A 261 26.11 4.24 -5.22
N GLU A 262 27.07 5.13 -5.42
CA GLU A 262 28.21 4.92 -6.32
C GLU A 262 29.08 3.74 -5.90
N LYS A 263 29.22 3.48 -4.61
CA LYS A 263 29.93 2.30 -4.09
C LYS A 263 29.27 0.97 -4.46
N LEU A 264 27.96 0.99 -4.74
CA LEU A 264 27.18 -0.20 -5.10
C LEU A 264 27.04 -0.38 -6.61
N ALA A 265 27.24 0.70 -7.38
CA ALA A 265 27.02 0.73 -8.82
C ALA A 265 28.26 0.33 -9.63
N LYS A 266 28.03 -0.08 -10.90
CA LYS A 266 29.08 -0.38 -11.87
C LYS A 266 29.41 0.81 -12.79
N VAL A 267 28.48 1.78 -12.91
CA VAL A 267 28.62 2.97 -13.76
C VAL A 267 28.90 4.17 -12.83
N PRO A 268 29.95 4.95 -13.05
CA PRO A 268 30.25 6.14 -12.22
C PRO A 268 29.15 7.20 -12.29
N TYR A 269 29.05 8.01 -11.24
CA TYR A 269 28.08 9.13 -11.16
C TYR A 269 28.16 10.07 -12.38
N GLN A 270 29.37 10.42 -12.80
CA GLN A 270 29.57 11.35 -13.93
C GLN A 270 29.02 10.84 -15.25
N ASP A 271 28.95 9.52 -15.43
CA ASP A 271 28.50 8.89 -16.69
C ASP A 271 26.97 8.75 -16.76
N ASN A 272 26.28 8.83 -15.60
CA ASN A 272 24.81 8.78 -15.54
C ASN A 272 24.25 9.53 -14.33
N LYS A 273 24.46 10.84 -14.30
CA LYS A 273 24.02 11.72 -13.18
C LYS A 273 22.53 11.57 -12.88
N MET A 274 21.68 11.43 -13.91
CA MET A 274 20.24 11.34 -13.77
C MET A 274 19.82 10.15 -12.89
N ALA A 275 20.39 8.98 -13.11
CA ALA A 275 20.02 7.80 -12.32
C ALA A 275 20.31 7.98 -10.83
N TYR A 276 21.46 8.53 -10.49
CA TYR A 276 21.85 8.78 -9.10
C TYR A 276 20.99 9.85 -8.43
N ARG A 277 20.64 10.90 -9.15
CA ARG A 277 19.76 11.99 -8.66
C ARG A 277 18.37 11.46 -8.35
N VAL A 278 17.79 10.65 -9.25
CA VAL A 278 16.50 9.98 -9.03
C VAL A 278 16.57 9.09 -7.78
N ILE A 279 17.61 8.28 -7.62
CA ILE A 279 17.78 7.41 -6.46
C ILE A 279 17.88 8.23 -5.17
N ALA A 280 18.70 9.28 -5.17
CA ALA A 280 18.92 10.12 -4.00
C ALA A 280 17.65 10.87 -3.57
N ASP A 281 16.88 11.43 -4.51
CA ASP A 281 15.60 12.07 -4.23
C ASP A 281 14.58 11.07 -3.68
N HIS A 282 14.41 9.96 -4.37
CA HIS A 282 13.35 9.01 -4.06
C HIS A 282 13.58 8.27 -2.75
N ILE A 283 14.84 7.99 -2.37
CA ILE A 283 15.09 7.36 -1.07
C ILE A 283 14.84 8.33 0.10
N ARG A 284 15.08 9.64 -0.07
CA ARG A 284 14.68 10.64 0.92
C ARG A 284 13.16 10.62 1.11
N THR A 285 12.41 10.66 0.02
CA THR A 285 10.93 10.62 0.03
C THR A 285 10.42 9.37 0.74
N VAL A 286 10.91 8.19 0.35
CA VAL A 286 10.49 6.90 0.91
C VAL A 286 10.83 6.81 2.40
N THR A 287 12.04 7.24 2.79
CA THR A 287 12.49 7.18 4.19
C THR A 287 11.60 8.04 5.09
N PHE A 288 11.33 9.28 4.71
CA PHE A 288 10.51 10.18 5.51
C PHE A 288 9.04 9.75 5.54
N ALA A 289 8.46 9.38 4.40
CA ALA A 289 7.06 8.97 4.35
C ALA A 289 6.78 7.71 5.19
N LEU A 290 7.65 6.69 5.12
CA LEU A 290 7.53 5.47 5.93
C LEU A 290 7.80 5.75 7.42
N SER A 291 8.75 6.64 7.74
CA SER A 291 9.03 7.05 9.12
C SER A 291 7.86 7.78 9.76
N ASP A 292 7.11 8.54 8.98
CA ASP A 292 5.89 9.25 9.40
C ASP A 292 4.65 8.33 9.46
N GLY A 293 4.79 7.04 9.12
CA GLY A 293 3.74 6.03 9.27
C GLY A 293 3.00 5.65 7.98
N ALA A 294 3.42 6.14 6.82
CA ALA A 294 2.89 5.65 5.54
C ALA A 294 3.28 4.18 5.33
N LEU A 295 2.51 3.48 4.50
CA LEU A 295 2.79 2.11 4.08
C LEU A 295 2.68 1.99 2.57
N PHE A 296 3.39 1.02 1.99
CA PHE A 296 3.19 0.66 0.59
C PHE A 296 1.83 -0.01 0.39
N ASP A 297 1.06 0.47 -0.58
CA ASP A 297 -0.26 -0.07 -0.89
C ASP A 297 -0.50 -0.08 -2.42
N ASN A 298 -1.65 -0.62 -2.84
CA ASN A 298 -2.10 -0.65 -4.24
C ASN A 298 -2.98 0.54 -4.63
N ALA A 299 -3.30 1.42 -3.68
CA ALA A 299 -4.14 2.59 -3.90
C ALA A 299 -3.65 3.79 -3.08
N GLY A 300 -4.13 4.99 -3.42
CA GLY A 300 -3.88 6.22 -2.68
C GLY A 300 -2.40 6.52 -2.48
N ARG A 301 -2.07 7.07 -1.29
CA ARG A 301 -0.70 7.49 -0.95
C ARG A 301 0.32 6.35 -0.96
N GLY A 302 -0.09 5.15 -0.57
CA GLY A 302 0.78 3.97 -0.55
C GLY A 302 1.18 3.52 -1.95
N TYR A 303 0.30 3.66 -2.94
CA TYR A 303 0.60 3.41 -4.35
C TYR A 303 1.62 4.41 -4.90
N VAL A 304 1.44 5.69 -4.59
CA VAL A 304 2.39 6.74 -5.02
C VAL A 304 3.78 6.48 -4.44
N LEU A 305 3.86 6.13 -3.15
CA LEU A 305 5.13 5.79 -2.50
C LEU A 305 5.79 4.56 -3.12
N ARG A 306 5.01 3.54 -3.46
CA ARG A 306 5.46 2.35 -4.17
C ARG A 306 6.01 2.68 -5.57
N ARG A 307 5.32 3.57 -6.30
CA ARG A 307 5.77 4.06 -7.61
C ARG A 307 7.14 4.74 -7.51
N ILE A 308 7.33 5.62 -6.52
CA ILE A 308 8.59 6.34 -6.26
C ILE A 308 9.73 5.34 -6.01
N LEU A 309 9.55 4.37 -5.10
CA LEU A 309 10.56 3.35 -4.82
C LEU A 309 10.89 2.53 -6.08
N ARG A 310 9.89 2.05 -6.79
CA ARG A 310 10.07 1.22 -7.99
C ARG A 310 10.78 1.95 -9.11
N ARG A 311 10.54 3.25 -9.25
CA ARG A 311 11.26 4.10 -10.19
C ARG A 311 12.75 4.17 -9.83
N ALA A 312 13.11 4.39 -8.57
CA ALA A 312 14.49 4.39 -8.10
C ALA A 312 15.20 3.04 -8.34
N VAL A 313 14.55 1.92 -8.03
CA VAL A 313 15.08 0.57 -8.28
C VAL A 313 15.39 0.34 -9.76
N ARG A 314 14.52 0.80 -10.66
CA ARG A 314 14.76 0.74 -12.11
C ARG A 314 16.00 1.55 -12.51
N TYR A 315 16.17 2.76 -11.96
CA TYR A 315 17.36 3.56 -12.21
C TYR A 315 18.64 2.92 -11.64
N GLY A 316 18.54 2.21 -10.50
CA GLY A 316 19.62 1.39 -9.98
C GLY A 316 20.08 0.31 -10.98
N LYS A 317 19.14 -0.36 -11.65
CA LYS A 317 19.44 -1.33 -12.70
C LYS A 317 20.18 -0.69 -13.89
N LYS A 318 19.83 0.56 -14.29
CA LYS A 318 20.53 1.30 -15.37
C LYS A 318 21.99 1.61 -15.05
N ILE A 319 22.36 1.70 -13.77
CA ILE A 319 23.75 1.89 -13.31
C ILE A 319 24.42 0.59 -12.86
N GLY A 320 23.80 -0.56 -13.17
CA GLY A 320 24.38 -1.88 -12.99
C GLY A 320 24.24 -2.47 -11.60
N ILE A 321 23.27 -2.03 -10.80
CA ILE A 321 22.92 -2.65 -9.52
C ILE A 321 21.82 -3.68 -9.78
N ASP A 322 22.14 -4.97 -9.61
CA ASP A 322 21.27 -6.10 -9.95
C ASP A 322 20.62 -6.76 -8.71
N HIS A 323 20.77 -6.17 -7.54
CA HIS A 323 20.28 -6.67 -6.25
C HIS A 323 19.57 -5.56 -5.49
N SER A 324 18.83 -5.93 -4.44
CA SER A 324 18.19 -4.95 -3.55
C SER A 324 19.24 -4.11 -2.84
N PHE A 325 19.10 -2.78 -2.89
CA PHE A 325 20.09 -1.83 -2.38
C PHE A 325 19.49 -0.59 -1.73
N MET A 326 18.25 -0.21 -2.10
CA MET A 326 17.62 0.99 -1.60
C MET A 326 17.50 0.99 -0.06
N TYR A 327 17.29 -0.18 0.53
CA TYR A 327 17.19 -0.34 1.99
C TYR A 327 18.50 0.04 2.73
N GLU A 328 19.66 -0.08 2.09
CA GLU A 328 20.96 0.30 2.66
C GLU A 328 21.13 1.83 2.74
N LEU A 329 20.45 2.55 1.85
CA LEU A 329 20.51 4.01 1.78
C LEU A 329 19.63 4.70 2.86
N VAL A 330 18.68 3.99 3.46
CA VAL A 330 17.81 4.52 4.54
C VAL A 330 18.64 5.05 5.71
N GLY A 331 19.65 4.30 6.13
CA GLY A 331 20.57 4.72 7.19
C GLY A 331 21.36 5.99 6.82
N VAL A 332 21.73 6.13 5.55
CA VAL A 332 22.46 7.33 5.07
C VAL A 332 21.56 8.57 5.14
N VAL A 333 20.29 8.45 4.73
CA VAL A 333 19.31 9.55 4.87
C VAL A 333 19.11 9.93 6.33
N ALA A 334 18.95 8.94 7.21
CA ALA A 334 18.79 9.19 8.63
C ALA A 334 20.01 9.91 9.22
N ASP A 335 21.23 9.52 8.84
CA ASP A 335 22.47 10.15 9.30
C ASP A 335 22.62 11.61 8.86
N ILE A 336 22.20 11.98 7.65
CA ILE A 336 22.19 13.36 7.14
C ILE A 336 21.22 14.23 7.95
N MET A 337 20.06 13.66 8.30
CA MET A 337 18.91 14.44 8.78
C MET A 337 18.70 14.36 10.31
N LYS A 338 19.44 13.50 11.04
CA LYS A 338 19.24 13.21 12.47
C LYS A 338 19.36 14.39 13.41
N ASP A 339 20.18 15.38 13.06
CA ASP A 339 20.40 16.55 13.93
C ASP A 339 19.14 17.42 14.08
N PHE A 340 18.23 17.34 13.13
CA PHE A 340 16.96 18.06 13.18
C PHE A 340 15.76 17.09 13.36
N TYR A 341 15.79 15.93 12.69
CA TYR A 341 14.77 14.89 12.78
C TYR A 341 15.29 13.72 13.63
N ASP A 342 15.39 13.94 14.93
CA ASP A 342 15.98 13.03 15.93
C ASP A 342 15.27 11.67 16.05
N TYR A 343 14.03 11.57 15.55
CA TYR A 343 13.27 10.31 15.52
C TYR A 343 13.72 9.34 14.42
N LEU A 344 14.37 9.81 13.34
CA LEU A 344 14.75 8.98 12.19
C LEU A 344 15.68 7.81 12.55
N PRO A 345 16.75 7.98 13.37
CA PRO A 345 17.62 6.86 13.74
C PRO A 345 16.87 5.67 14.35
N SER A 346 15.83 5.94 15.15
CA SER A 346 15.02 4.89 15.79
C SER A 346 14.12 4.13 14.81
N LYS A 347 13.93 4.66 13.58
CA LYS A 347 13.08 4.07 12.54
C LYS A 347 13.86 3.32 11.46
N VAL A 348 15.20 3.41 11.43
CA VAL A 348 16.04 2.87 10.34
C VAL A 348 15.77 1.40 10.10
N ASP A 349 15.83 0.55 11.13
CA ASP A 349 15.64 -0.90 10.97
C ASP A 349 14.25 -1.25 10.42
N TYR A 350 13.23 -0.58 10.93
CA TYR A 350 11.85 -0.77 10.49
C TYR A 350 11.65 -0.34 9.03
N VAL A 351 12.10 0.85 8.68
CA VAL A 351 11.96 1.40 7.32
C VAL A 351 12.79 0.58 6.33
N SER A 352 14.04 0.23 6.66
CA SER A 352 14.89 -0.64 5.85
C SER A 352 14.23 -1.99 5.58
N GLY A 353 13.59 -2.58 6.58
CA GLY A 353 12.85 -3.84 6.43
C GLY A 353 11.67 -3.73 5.44
N LEU A 354 10.90 -2.63 5.49
CA LEU A 354 9.80 -2.36 4.53
C LEU A 354 10.32 -2.16 3.11
N VAL A 355 11.34 -1.30 2.95
CA VAL A 355 11.97 -1.00 1.66
C VAL A 355 12.52 -2.27 1.02
N LYS A 356 13.30 -3.06 1.77
CA LYS A 356 13.90 -4.31 1.29
C LYS A 356 12.85 -5.27 0.77
N LYS A 357 11.78 -5.48 1.53
CA LYS A 357 10.69 -6.38 1.15
C LYS A 357 9.98 -5.96 -0.14
N GLU A 358 9.65 -4.67 -0.27
CA GLU A 358 8.99 -4.15 -1.48
C GLU A 358 9.93 -4.20 -2.69
N GLU A 359 11.21 -3.89 -2.49
CA GLU A 359 12.24 -3.94 -3.51
C GLU A 359 12.48 -5.37 -4.02
N GLU A 360 12.63 -6.36 -3.12
CA GLU A 360 12.77 -7.78 -3.48
C GLU A 360 11.54 -8.31 -4.25
N ALA A 361 10.34 -7.91 -3.85
CA ALA A 361 9.12 -8.25 -4.56
C ALA A 361 9.11 -7.63 -5.97
N PHE A 362 9.56 -6.38 -6.10
CA PHE A 362 9.60 -5.70 -7.39
C PHE A 362 10.69 -6.25 -8.32
N HIS A 363 11.86 -6.62 -7.84
CA HIS A 363 12.89 -7.25 -8.66
C HIS A 363 12.41 -8.50 -9.40
N LYS A 364 11.54 -9.30 -8.76
CA LYS A 364 10.92 -10.48 -9.39
C LYS A 364 10.00 -10.11 -10.55
N THR A 365 9.28 -8.98 -10.43
CA THR A 365 8.32 -8.52 -11.44
C THR A 365 8.97 -7.68 -12.53
N LEU A 366 9.99 -6.89 -12.20
CA LEU A 366 10.66 -5.95 -13.12
C LEU A 366 11.23 -6.63 -14.36
N SER A 367 12.08 -7.66 -14.18
CA SER A 367 12.73 -8.35 -15.30
C SER A 367 11.72 -9.07 -16.22
N ASN A 368 10.65 -9.63 -15.65
CA ASN A 368 9.58 -10.24 -16.45
C ASN A 368 8.70 -9.18 -17.15
N GLY A 369 8.36 -8.09 -16.45
CA GLY A 369 7.57 -7.00 -17.01
C GLY A 369 8.27 -6.30 -18.16
N GLU A 370 9.53 -5.91 -18.00
CA GLU A 370 10.33 -5.30 -19.09
C GLU A 370 10.45 -6.22 -20.31
N ARG A 371 10.70 -7.52 -20.10
CA ARG A 371 10.79 -8.48 -21.20
C ARG A 371 9.47 -8.60 -21.96
N LEU A 372 8.37 -8.67 -21.25
CA LEU A 372 7.02 -8.74 -21.84
C LEU A 372 6.65 -7.45 -22.55
N LEU A 373 6.90 -6.29 -21.93
CA LEU A 373 6.68 -4.99 -22.56
C LEU A 373 7.47 -4.87 -23.87
N ASN A 374 8.77 -5.19 -23.87
CA ASN A 374 9.59 -5.18 -25.09
C ASN A 374 9.03 -6.10 -26.18
N GLN A 375 8.48 -7.28 -25.82
CA GLN A 375 7.83 -8.17 -26.79
C GLN A 375 6.52 -7.61 -27.32
N MET A 376 5.75 -6.86 -26.51
CA MET A 376 4.52 -6.18 -26.92
C MET A 376 4.83 -4.98 -27.83
N LEU A 377 5.83 -4.16 -27.48
CA LEU A 377 6.28 -3.04 -28.30
C LEU A 377 6.77 -3.48 -29.70
N GLN A 378 7.52 -4.60 -29.78
CA GLN A 378 7.97 -5.17 -31.06
C GLN A 378 6.82 -5.67 -31.96
N LYS A 379 5.67 -5.97 -31.39
CA LYS A 379 4.47 -6.44 -32.12
C LYS A 379 3.47 -5.32 -32.39
N SER A 380 3.68 -4.17 -31.75
CA SER A 380 2.79 -3.02 -31.83
C SER A 380 2.91 -2.37 -33.23
N GLU A 381 1.77 -2.06 -33.81
CA GLU A 381 1.68 -1.27 -35.03
C GLU A 381 1.56 0.22 -34.66
N ASN A 382 2.06 1.10 -35.54
CA ASN A 382 1.95 2.55 -35.37
C ASN A 382 2.64 3.16 -34.13
N HIS A 383 3.66 2.52 -33.57
CA HIS A 383 4.34 3.00 -32.36
C HIS A 383 3.42 3.30 -31.16
N LEU A 384 2.28 2.58 -31.06
CA LEU A 384 1.30 2.73 -29.98
C LEU A 384 1.07 1.39 -29.28
N LEU A 385 1.35 1.30 -27.98
CA LEU A 385 0.95 0.18 -27.13
C LEU A 385 -0.53 0.33 -26.75
N ASN A 386 -1.37 -0.62 -27.12
CA ASN A 386 -2.80 -0.56 -26.82
C ASN A 386 -3.10 -0.68 -25.32
N GLY A 387 -4.23 -0.11 -24.88
CA GLY A 387 -4.63 -0.07 -23.49
C GLY A 387 -4.86 -1.44 -22.85
N GLN A 388 -5.28 -2.44 -23.61
CA GLN A 388 -5.50 -3.80 -23.14
C GLN A 388 -4.20 -4.52 -22.80
N ASP A 389 -3.14 -4.36 -23.58
CA ASP A 389 -1.83 -4.91 -23.31
C ASP A 389 -1.16 -4.19 -22.11
N ALA A 390 -1.32 -2.87 -22.00
CA ALA A 390 -0.89 -2.08 -20.86
C ALA A 390 -1.61 -2.51 -19.56
N PHE A 391 -2.93 -2.73 -19.63
CA PHE A 391 -3.74 -3.24 -18.52
C PHE A 391 -3.32 -4.66 -18.11
N LYS A 392 -3.02 -5.52 -19.07
CA LYS A 392 -2.53 -6.88 -18.79
C LYS A 392 -1.18 -6.88 -18.07
N LEU A 393 -0.26 -5.97 -18.42
CA LEU A 393 1.01 -5.78 -17.70
C LEU A 393 0.75 -5.36 -16.24
N TYR A 394 -0.20 -4.47 -16.01
CA TYR A 394 -0.58 -4.00 -14.69
C TYR A 394 -1.28 -5.09 -13.85
N ASP A 395 -2.40 -5.62 -14.35
CA ASP A 395 -3.29 -6.52 -13.61
C ASP A 395 -2.68 -7.91 -13.38
N THR A 396 -2.11 -8.50 -14.43
CA THR A 396 -1.62 -9.88 -14.40
C THR A 396 -0.18 -9.99 -13.91
N TYR A 397 0.67 -9.03 -14.27
CA TYR A 397 2.10 -9.08 -14.00
C TYR A 397 2.56 -8.08 -12.93
N GLY A 398 1.68 -7.22 -12.42
CA GLY A 398 1.98 -6.23 -11.39
C GLY A 398 2.96 -5.15 -11.84
N PHE A 399 3.05 -4.90 -13.16
CA PHE A 399 3.95 -3.92 -13.74
C PHE A 399 3.23 -2.57 -13.88
N PRO A 400 3.65 -1.51 -13.17
CA PRO A 400 2.93 -0.24 -13.12
C PRO A 400 2.76 0.42 -14.49
N LEU A 401 1.60 1.07 -14.71
CA LEU A 401 1.31 1.79 -15.96
C LEU A 401 2.36 2.87 -16.26
N GLU A 402 2.73 3.64 -15.26
CA GLU A 402 3.67 4.76 -15.41
C GLU A 402 5.07 4.29 -15.83
N LEU A 403 5.51 3.14 -15.33
CA LEU A 403 6.75 2.52 -15.80
C LEU A 403 6.61 1.96 -17.22
N THR A 404 5.42 1.47 -17.58
CA THR A 404 5.09 1.05 -18.94
C THR A 404 5.18 2.24 -19.89
N VAL A 405 4.60 3.39 -19.51
CA VAL A 405 4.64 4.64 -20.28
C VAL A 405 6.09 5.14 -20.42
N GLU A 406 6.84 5.23 -19.30
CA GLU A 406 8.23 5.72 -19.30
C GLU A 406 9.14 4.86 -20.22
N ILE A 407 9.02 3.53 -20.16
CA ILE A 407 9.83 2.62 -20.98
C ILE A 407 9.39 2.66 -22.46
N ALA A 408 8.10 2.75 -22.71
CA ALA A 408 7.56 2.86 -24.06
C ALA A 408 8.07 4.16 -24.73
N GLN A 409 7.98 5.29 -24.02
CA GLN A 409 8.48 6.60 -24.51
C GLN A 409 10.00 6.58 -24.76
N GLU A 410 10.80 5.98 -23.87
CA GLU A 410 12.25 5.79 -24.09
C GLU A 410 12.55 4.98 -25.36
N SER A 411 11.61 4.11 -25.75
CA SER A 411 11.70 3.26 -26.95
C SER A 411 11.04 3.90 -28.19
N GLY A 412 10.51 5.12 -28.08
CA GLY A 412 9.84 5.85 -29.17
C GLY A 412 8.39 5.40 -29.43
N PHE A 413 7.72 4.85 -28.40
CA PHE A 413 6.32 4.41 -28.46
C PHE A 413 5.45 5.26 -27.53
N GLU A 414 4.17 5.40 -27.87
CA GLU A 414 3.13 5.92 -27.00
C GLU A 414 2.32 4.79 -26.37
N VAL A 415 1.55 5.09 -25.32
CA VAL A 415 0.66 4.14 -24.64
C VAL A 415 -0.77 4.67 -24.65
N ASP A 416 -1.74 3.83 -24.99
CA ASP A 416 -3.17 4.15 -24.94
C ASP A 416 -3.67 4.13 -23.47
N GLU A 417 -3.49 5.24 -22.78
CA GLU A 417 -3.89 5.39 -21.38
C GLU A 417 -5.43 5.43 -21.21
N GLU A 418 -6.17 5.92 -22.21
CA GLU A 418 -7.63 5.94 -22.14
C GLU A 418 -8.20 4.51 -22.24
N GLY A 419 -7.67 3.69 -23.15
CA GLY A 419 -7.99 2.27 -23.21
C GLY A 419 -7.64 1.52 -21.93
N PHE A 420 -6.51 1.84 -21.28
CA PHE A 420 -6.15 1.30 -19.98
C PHE A 420 -7.17 1.68 -18.88
N LYS A 421 -7.59 2.95 -18.82
CA LYS A 421 -8.59 3.43 -17.85
C LYS A 421 -9.94 2.72 -18.05
N ALA A 422 -10.33 2.47 -19.30
CA ALA A 422 -11.55 1.74 -19.62
C ALA A 422 -11.52 0.29 -19.10
N GLU A 423 -10.40 -0.43 -19.29
CA GLU A 423 -10.22 -1.80 -18.79
C GLU A 423 -10.18 -1.83 -17.25
N MET A 424 -9.52 -0.86 -16.61
CA MET A 424 -9.49 -0.71 -15.15
C MET A 424 -10.90 -0.52 -14.58
N LYS A 425 -11.72 0.35 -15.21
CA LYS A 425 -13.11 0.58 -14.81
C LYS A 425 -13.95 -0.69 -14.94
N ALA A 426 -13.81 -1.40 -16.05
CA ALA A 426 -14.50 -2.67 -16.28
C ALA A 426 -14.12 -3.75 -15.24
N GLN A 427 -12.86 -3.79 -14.78
CA GLN A 427 -12.43 -4.67 -13.70
C GLN A 427 -13.07 -4.29 -12.37
N GLN A 428 -13.07 -2.99 -12.01
CA GLN A 428 -13.68 -2.49 -10.77
C GLN A 428 -15.19 -2.80 -10.73
N GLU A 429 -15.90 -2.63 -11.84
CA GLU A 429 -17.32 -2.98 -11.97
C GLU A 429 -17.55 -4.49 -11.78
N ARG A 430 -16.71 -5.34 -12.38
CA ARG A 430 -16.76 -6.80 -12.18
C ARG A 430 -16.52 -7.18 -10.71
N ALA A 431 -15.54 -6.55 -10.07
CA ALA A 431 -15.24 -6.78 -8.65
C ALA A 431 -16.36 -6.28 -7.73
N ARG A 432 -17.01 -5.16 -8.07
CA ARG A 432 -18.18 -4.63 -7.36
C ARG A 432 -19.38 -5.56 -7.49
N ASN A 433 -19.69 -6.03 -8.70
CA ASN A 433 -20.79 -6.96 -8.96
C ASN A 433 -20.57 -8.34 -8.30
N ALA A 434 -19.31 -8.78 -8.15
CA ALA A 434 -18.97 -10.04 -7.49
C ALA A 434 -19.13 -10.00 -5.96
N ARG A 435 -19.15 -8.81 -5.34
CA ARG A 435 -19.32 -8.64 -3.88
C ARG A 435 -20.76 -8.72 -3.40
N GLY A 436 -21.74 -8.76 -4.33
CA GLY A 436 -23.17 -8.75 -4.00
C GLY A 436 -23.58 -7.42 -3.33
N ASP A 437 -24.78 -6.95 -3.63
CA ASP A 437 -25.35 -5.75 -3.00
C ASP A 437 -25.50 -5.96 -1.49
N MET A 438 -24.46 -5.62 -0.70
CA MET A 438 -24.72 -5.16 0.66
C MET A 438 -25.24 -3.74 0.51
N GLU A 439 -26.52 -3.57 0.74
CA GLU A 439 -27.23 -2.30 0.65
C GLU A 439 -26.64 -1.26 1.61
N SER A 440 -25.65 -0.50 1.16
CA SER A 440 -25.30 0.78 1.78
C SER A 440 -26.29 1.90 1.35
N MET A 441 -27.35 1.53 0.66
CA MET A 441 -28.32 2.47 0.07
C MET A 441 -29.46 2.91 1.01
N CYS A 442 -29.62 2.34 2.20
CA CYS A 442 -30.65 2.80 3.17
C CYS A 442 -30.49 4.26 3.60
N SER A 443 -29.28 4.82 3.50
CA SER A 443 -28.97 6.18 3.94
C SER A 443 -29.39 7.29 2.98
N GLN A 444 -29.77 6.99 1.73
CA GLN A 444 -30.09 8.01 0.72
C GLN A 444 -31.61 8.14 0.41
N LYS A 445 -32.48 7.51 1.19
CA LYS A 445 -33.93 7.62 0.98
C LYS A 445 -34.46 8.96 1.51
N PRO A 446 -35.24 9.72 0.71
CA PRO A 446 -35.59 11.10 1.02
C PRO A 446 -36.30 11.28 2.38
N ASP A 447 -37.23 10.39 2.74
CA ASP A 447 -37.96 10.48 3.98
C ASP A 447 -37.10 10.23 5.23
N LEU A 448 -36.11 9.33 5.13
CA LEU A 448 -35.13 9.12 6.19
C LEU A 448 -34.14 10.28 6.30
N MET A 449 -33.79 10.93 5.19
CA MET A 449 -32.94 12.13 5.21
C MET A 449 -33.67 13.37 5.76
N ALA A 450 -34.98 13.42 5.63
CA ALA A 450 -35.81 14.52 6.14
C ALA A 450 -36.16 14.35 7.62
N PHE A 451 -35.93 13.18 8.22
CA PHE A 451 -36.26 12.89 9.61
C PHE A 451 -35.12 13.24 10.56
N ASP A 452 -35.28 14.25 11.40
CA ASP A 452 -34.25 14.84 12.28
C ASP A 452 -34.53 14.74 13.80
N GLU A 453 -35.67 14.13 14.19
CA GLU A 453 -35.98 13.96 15.63
C GLU A 453 -34.90 13.07 16.30
N PRO A 454 -34.35 13.47 17.47
CA PRO A 454 -33.27 12.75 18.13
C PRO A 454 -33.75 11.40 18.71
N SER A 455 -32.77 10.42 18.72
CA SER A 455 -32.94 9.11 19.37
C SER A 455 -31.79 8.90 20.33
N GLU A 456 -32.08 8.65 21.62
CA GLU A 456 -31.06 8.44 22.65
C GLU A 456 -30.64 6.98 22.74
N PHE A 457 -29.33 6.73 22.82
CA PHE A 457 -28.79 5.39 23.07
C PHE A 457 -28.44 5.17 24.55
N ILE A 458 -29.02 4.15 25.16
CA ILE A 458 -28.78 3.78 26.56
C ILE A 458 -27.90 2.52 26.59
N TYR A 459 -26.67 2.67 27.06
CA TYR A 459 -25.70 1.55 27.12
C TYR A 459 -26.09 0.40 28.02
N ASN A 460 -26.89 0.69 29.09
CA ASN A 460 -27.40 -0.35 29.96
C ASN A 460 -28.49 -1.16 29.23
N PRO A 461 -28.27 -2.46 28.98
CA PRO A 461 -29.19 -3.27 28.18
C PRO A 461 -30.43 -3.77 28.97
N ALA A 462 -30.68 -3.25 30.15
CA ALA A 462 -31.90 -3.58 30.91
C ALA A 462 -33.15 -3.26 30.07
N PRO A 463 -34.25 -4.01 30.21
CA PRO A 463 -35.48 -3.71 29.49
C PRO A 463 -36.00 -2.29 29.83
N ILE A 464 -36.33 -1.51 28.81
CA ILE A 464 -36.88 -0.17 28.91
C ILE A 464 -38.14 -0.05 28.07
N GLN A 465 -39.02 0.92 28.41
CA GLN A 465 -40.09 1.33 27.52
C GLN A 465 -39.60 2.48 26.61
N ALA A 466 -39.90 2.39 25.32
CA ALA A 466 -39.53 3.38 24.34
C ALA A 466 -40.72 3.67 23.42
N LYS A 467 -40.87 4.93 22.99
CA LYS A 467 -41.91 5.39 22.09
C LYS A 467 -41.40 5.31 20.62
N VAL A 468 -42.22 4.76 19.74
CA VAL A 468 -42.01 4.82 18.31
C VAL A 468 -42.21 6.23 17.81
N ILE A 469 -41.18 6.90 17.32
CA ILE A 469 -41.25 8.28 16.78
C ILE A 469 -41.39 8.30 15.26
N ALA A 470 -40.98 7.26 14.56
CA ALA A 470 -41.20 7.11 13.11
C ALA A 470 -41.23 5.65 12.68
N THR A 471 -42.00 5.38 11.63
CA THR A 471 -42.12 4.07 10.97
C THR A 471 -41.88 4.21 9.47
N PHE A 472 -41.11 3.24 8.87
CA PHE A 472 -40.77 3.26 7.46
C PHE A 472 -40.92 1.86 6.85
N VAL A 473 -41.29 1.79 5.58
CA VAL A 473 -41.25 0.59 4.76
C VAL A 473 -40.44 0.92 3.51
N ASP A 474 -39.36 0.19 3.29
CA ASP A 474 -38.39 0.46 2.21
C ASP A 474 -37.87 1.91 2.20
N GLY A 475 -37.74 2.52 3.41
CA GLY A 475 -37.30 3.89 3.63
C GLY A 475 -38.30 4.99 3.29
N VAL A 476 -39.55 4.63 3.00
CA VAL A 476 -40.67 5.57 2.84
C VAL A 476 -41.44 5.60 4.15
N LYS A 477 -41.71 6.82 4.69
CA LYS A 477 -42.46 7.00 5.93
C LYS A 477 -43.89 6.48 5.76
N CYS A 478 -44.36 5.74 6.75
CA CYS A 478 -45.73 5.17 6.77
C CYS A 478 -46.37 5.33 8.14
N ASP A 479 -47.67 5.07 8.24
CA ASP A 479 -48.41 5.19 9.51
C ASP A 479 -48.34 3.92 10.37
N ALA A 480 -48.16 2.75 9.74
CA ALA A 480 -48.11 1.47 10.44
C ALA A 480 -47.28 0.44 9.67
N ILE A 481 -46.72 -0.52 10.39
CA ILE A 481 -45.99 -1.69 9.86
C ILE A 481 -46.71 -2.94 10.37
N ASP A 482 -47.16 -3.80 9.44
CA ASP A 482 -47.87 -5.05 9.74
C ASP A 482 -47.00 -6.30 9.60
N THR A 483 -45.86 -6.21 8.86
CA THR A 483 -44.99 -7.36 8.61
C THR A 483 -43.52 -7.01 8.82
N LYS A 484 -42.91 -6.32 7.85
CA LYS A 484 -41.50 -5.90 7.89
C LYS A 484 -41.39 -4.42 7.62
N GLY A 485 -40.44 -3.79 8.28
CA GLY A 485 -40.16 -2.39 8.11
C GLY A 485 -39.01 -1.91 9.01
N GLU A 486 -38.91 -0.61 9.14
CA GLU A 486 -37.88 0.04 9.94
C GLU A 486 -38.56 1.05 10.89
N ILE A 487 -38.06 1.11 12.12
CA ILE A 487 -38.59 2.07 13.12
C ILE A 487 -37.47 2.87 13.78
N ILE A 488 -37.76 4.09 14.14
CA ILE A 488 -36.92 4.91 15.01
C ILE A 488 -37.69 5.12 16.34
N LEU A 489 -36.95 4.96 17.43
CA LEU A 489 -37.45 5.12 18.81
C LEU A 489 -36.88 6.41 19.42
N ASP A 490 -37.61 7.03 20.39
CA ASP A 490 -37.11 8.16 21.17
C ASP A 490 -35.86 7.79 22.00
N GLN A 491 -35.80 6.54 22.49
CA GLN A 491 -34.64 5.96 23.18
C GLN A 491 -34.52 4.47 22.88
N THR A 492 -33.30 3.96 22.94
CA THR A 492 -33.06 2.52 22.68
C THR A 492 -31.89 1.97 23.47
N THR A 493 -31.95 0.66 23.79
CA THR A 493 -30.85 -0.13 24.33
C THR A 493 -30.18 -1.01 23.28
N PHE A 494 -30.70 -1.05 22.06
CA PHE A 494 -30.13 -1.79 20.95
C PHE A 494 -28.96 -1.05 20.32
N TYR A 495 -27.78 -1.64 20.33
CA TYR A 495 -26.58 -1.10 19.71
C TYR A 495 -26.69 -1.14 18.18
N ALA A 496 -26.47 -0.02 17.50
CA ALA A 496 -26.38 0.04 16.06
C ALA A 496 -24.98 -0.39 15.59
N GLU A 497 -24.92 -1.08 14.45
CA GLU A 497 -23.64 -1.46 13.85
C GLU A 497 -22.76 -0.24 13.58
N MET A 498 -21.65 -0.16 14.28
CA MET A 498 -20.66 0.91 14.13
C MET A 498 -19.31 0.53 14.78
N GLY A 499 -18.22 1.16 14.33
CA GLY A 499 -16.89 0.97 14.92
C GLY A 499 -16.37 -0.46 14.87
N GLY A 500 -16.87 -1.27 13.93
CA GLY A 500 -16.51 -2.68 13.78
C GLY A 500 -17.27 -3.65 14.69
N GLN A 501 -18.14 -3.17 15.61
CA GLN A 501 -19.03 -4.01 16.38
C GLN A 501 -20.36 -4.22 15.66
N CYS A 502 -20.79 -5.47 15.48
CA CYS A 502 -22.08 -5.80 14.88
C CYS A 502 -23.28 -5.33 15.71
N ALA A 503 -24.43 -5.19 15.05
CA ALA A 503 -25.67 -4.78 15.65
C ALA A 503 -26.24 -5.80 16.65
N ASP A 504 -26.97 -5.29 17.63
CA ASP A 504 -27.82 -6.13 18.47
C ASP A 504 -29.04 -6.66 17.75
N THR A 505 -29.56 -7.73 18.31
CA THR A 505 -30.85 -8.32 17.96
C THR A 505 -31.67 -8.55 19.24
N GLY A 506 -32.95 -8.82 19.08
CA GLY A 506 -33.82 -9.10 20.21
C GLY A 506 -35.29 -8.94 19.87
N THR A 507 -36.10 -8.58 20.87
CA THR A 507 -37.54 -8.42 20.70
C THR A 507 -38.05 -7.11 21.30
N MET A 508 -39.17 -6.63 20.79
CA MET A 508 -39.94 -5.52 21.37
C MET A 508 -41.39 -5.96 21.46
N ASN A 509 -42.07 -5.59 22.54
CA ASN A 509 -43.48 -5.95 22.71
C ASN A 509 -44.29 -4.92 23.52
N ASN A 510 -45.62 -4.99 23.37
CA ASN A 510 -46.61 -4.44 24.25
C ASN A 510 -47.78 -5.41 24.36
N GLU A 511 -48.94 -4.97 24.95
CA GLU A 511 -50.09 -5.85 25.16
C GLU A 511 -50.70 -6.46 23.87
N SER A 512 -50.49 -5.83 22.70
CA SER A 512 -51.10 -6.18 21.43
C SER A 512 -50.16 -6.49 20.29
N THR A 513 -48.86 -6.28 20.49
CA THR A 513 -47.86 -6.30 19.42
C THR A 513 -46.58 -7.00 19.90
N ASP A 514 -46.09 -7.96 19.09
CA ASP A 514 -44.82 -8.62 19.24
C ASP A 514 -43.96 -8.41 17.98
N VAL A 515 -42.70 -8.04 18.20
CA VAL A 515 -41.75 -7.62 17.15
C VAL A 515 -40.39 -8.27 17.36
N ASN A 516 -39.82 -8.81 16.34
CA ASN A 516 -38.40 -9.21 16.31
C ASN A 516 -37.54 -8.08 15.71
N VAL A 517 -36.48 -7.71 16.40
CA VAL A 517 -35.45 -6.82 15.87
C VAL A 517 -34.35 -7.66 15.26
N THR A 518 -34.15 -7.52 13.96
CA THR A 518 -33.19 -8.34 13.20
C THR A 518 -31.88 -7.62 12.94
N TYR A 519 -31.91 -6.29 12.86
CA TYR A 519 -30.73 -5.46 12.62
C TYR A 519 -30.95 -4.03 13.12
N VAL A 520 -29.85 -3.32 13.44
CA VAL A 520 -29.91 -1.91 13.84
C VAL A 520 -28.72 -1.18 13.21
N CYS A 521 -28.99 -0.08 12.51
CA CYS A 521 -27.97 0.79 11.92
C CYS A 521 -28.22 2.26 12.29
N LYS A 522 -27.28 3.13 11.91
CA LYS A 522 -27.46 4.57 12.06
C LYS A 522 -28.20 5.14 10.86
N ALA A 523 -29.26 5.91 11.13
CA ALA A 523 -29.90 6.78 10.15
C ALA A 523 -29.03 8.02 9.84
N PRO A 524 -29.34 8.80 8.78
CA PRO A 524 -28.52 9.96 8.38
C PRO A 524 -28.23 10.98 9.49
N HIS A 525 -29.16 11.24 10.39
CA HIS A 525 -28.99 12.17 11.53
C HIS A 525 -28.60 11.44 12.83
N GLN A 526 -27.92 10.28 12.72
CA GLN A 526 -27.38 9.50 13.84
C GLN A 526 -28.41 8.81 14.74
N GLN A 527 -29.70 8.79 14.40
CA GLN A 527 -30.69 7.98 15.10
C GLN A 527 -30.41 6.48 14.92
N HIS A 528 -30.96 5.67 15.85
CA HIS A 528 -30.93 4.22 15.73
C HIS A 528 -32.12 3.74 14.89
N LEU A 529 -31.86 3.25 13.69
CA LEU A 529 -32.86 2.67 12.77
C LEU A 529 -32.92 1.16 12.98
N HIS A 530 -34.05 0.68 13.51
CA HIS A 530 -34.27 -0.73 13.83
C HIS A 530 -35.02 -1.40 12.69
N THR A 531 -34.40 -2.38 12.04
CA THR A 531 -35.08 -3.27 11.08
C THR A 531 -35.86 -4.30 11.84
N ILE A 532 -37.17 -4.33 11.63
CA ILE A 532 -38.11 -5.14 12.42
C ILE A 532 -38.90 -6.12 11.56
N HIS A 533 -39.32 -7.21 12.20
CA HIS A 533 -40.32 -8.13 11.69
C HIS A 533 -41.42 -8.29 12.74
N VAL A 534 -42.63 -7.82 12.40
CA VAL A 534 -43.81 -7.93 13.25
C VAL A 534 -44.31 -9.37 13.23
N THR A 535 -44.38 -10.02 14.37
CA THR A 535 -44.85 -11.39 14.50
C THR A 535 -46.29 -11.50 14.97
N ASN A 536 -46.80 -10.44 15.65
CA ASN A 536 -48.20 -10.30 16.07
C ASN A 536 -48.56 -8.84 16.13
N GLY A 537 -49.76 -8.48 15.69
CA GLY A 537 -50.26 -7.12 15.73
C GLY A 537 -49.72 -6.19 14.63
N SER A 538 -49.56 -4.92 14.93
CA SER A 538 -48.96 -3.92 14.05
C SER A 538 -48.24 -2.85 14.87
N VAL A 539 -47.22 -2.21 14.31
CA VAL A 539 -46.47 -1.11 14.96
C VAL A 539 -46.85 0.21 14.29
N LYS A 540 -47.14 1.20 15.10
CA LYS A 540 -47.55 2.55 14.64
C LYS A 540 -46.69 3.63 15.32
N THR A 541 -46.53 4.74 14.65
CA THR A 541 -45.94 5.94 15.25
C THR A 541 -46.79 6.35 16.50
N GLY A 542 -46.11 6.51 17.61
CA GLY A 542 -46.75 6.82 18.92
C GLY A 542 -46.89 5.63 19.86
N ASP A 543 -46.75 4.39 19.37
CA ASP A 543 -46.79 3.18 20.20
C ASP A 543 -45.64 3.18 21.21
N VAL A 544 -45.92 2.62 22.40
CA VAL A 544 -44.86 2.37 23.40
C VAL A 544 -44.59 0.87 23.45
N LEU A 545 -43.31 0.51 23.22
CA LEU A 545 -42.84 -0.86 23.22
C LEU A 545 -41.83 -1.09 24.34
N THR A 546 -41.85 -2.25 24.96
CA THR A 546 -40.82 -2.69 25.90
C THR A 546 -39.72 -3.40 25.09
N LEU A 547 -38.49 -2.95 25.25
CA LEU A 547 -37.32 -3.42 24.52
C LEU A 547 -36.62 -4.54 25.28
N HIS A 548 -36.27 -5.62 24.59
CA HIS A 548 -35.53 -6.78 25.12
C HIS A 548 -34.40 -7.16 24.18
N VAL A 549 -33.18 -6.73 24.53
CA VAL A 549 -31.96 -7.11 23.81
C VAL A 549 -31.64 -8.59 24.03
N ASP A 550 -31.18 -9.30 23.01
CA ASP A 550 -30.62 -10.66 23.19
C ASP A 550 -29.34 -10.62 24.03
N MET A 551 -29.50 -10.80 25.32
CA MET A 551 -28.40 -10.72 26.29
C MET A 551 -27.35 -11.80 26.09
N LYS A 552 -27.69 -12.96 25.52
CA LYS A 552 -26.72 -14.02 25.25
C LYS A 552 -25.79 -13.60 24.11
N LYS A 553 -26.36 -13.07 23.04
CA LYS A 553 -25.60 -12.55 21.89
C LYS A 553 -24.76 -11.32 22.30
N ARG A 554 -25.35 -10.36 23.02
CA ARG A 554 -24.69 -9.17 23.52
C ARG A 554 -23.47 -9.52 24.40
N ALA A 555 -23.59 -10.49 25.30
CA ALA A 555 -22.48 -10.93 26.13
C ALA A 555 -21.30 -11.45 25.30
N LEU A 556 -21.55 -12.31 24.32
CA LEU A 556 -20.48 -12.83 23.45
C LEU A 556 -19.81 -11.70 22.64
N ILE A 557 -20.59 -10.74 22.13
CA ILE A 557 -20.06 -9.56 21.43
C ILE A 557 -19.16 -8.75 22.36
N THR A 558 -19.60 -8.46 23.60
CA THR A 558 -18.80 -7.67 24.56
C THR A 558 -17.53 -8.38 25.00
N HIS A 559 -17.55 -9.72 25.11
CA HIS A 559 -16.36 -10.54 25.36
C HIS A 559 -15.33 -10.34 24.21
N ASN A 560 -15.76 -10.54 22.98
CA ASN A 560 -14.91 -10.39 21.80
C ASN A 560 -14.40 -8.96 21.64
N HIS A 561 -15.24 -7.94 21.91
CA HIS A 561 -14.84 -6.54 21.79
C HIS A 561 -13.77 -6.15 22.82
N THR A 562 -13.98 -6.51 24.09
CA THR A 562 -12.98 -6.21 25.12
C THR A 562 -11.68 -6.99 24.90
N ALA A 563 -11.77 -8.23 24.42
CA ALA A 563 -10.59 -9.01 24.02
C ALA A 563 -9.82 -8.36 22.87
N THR A 564 -10.49 -7.64 21.96
CA THR A 564 -9.83 -6.89 20.87
C THR A 564 -8.91 -5.79 21.39
N HIS A 565 -9.31 -5.06 22.44
CA HIS A 565 -8.47 -4.06 23.12
C HIS A 565 -7.24 -4.70 23.77
N LEU A 566 -7.42 -5.84 24.46
CA LEU A 566 -6.31 -6.60 25.04
C LEU A 566 -5.35 -7.10 23.95
N LEU A 567 -5.89 -7.63 22.84
CA LEU A 567 -5.12 -8.11 21.69
C LEU A 567 -4.29 -7.00 21.06
N GLN A 568 -4.87 -5.84 20.82
CA GLN A 568 -4.15 -4.70 20.25
C GLN A 568 -2.94 -4.31 21.11
N LYS A 569 -3.13 -4.24 22.43
CA LYS A 569 -2.04 -3.91 23.35
C LYS A 569 -0.97 -5.01 23.39
N ALA A 570 -1.36 -6.28 23.42
CA ALA A 570 -0.43 -7.41 23.38
C ALA A 570 0.40 -7.41 22.08
N LEU A 571 -0.23 -7.16 20.92
CA LEU A 571 0.47 -7.05 19.63
C LEU A 571 1.51 -5.91 19.65
N LYS A 572 1.17 -4.75 20.20
CA LYS A 572 2.13 -3.65 20.37
C LYS A 572 3.29 -4.01 21.29
N ASN A 573 3.03 -4.74 22.35
CA ASN A 573 4.06 -5.16 23.32
C ASN A 573 5.03 -6.18 22.69
N VAL A 574 4.52 -7.14 21.90
CA VAL A 574 5.31 -8.24 21.32
C VAL A 574 5.99 -7.83 20.02
N LEU A 575 5.25 -7.18 19.12
CA LEU A 575 5.73 -6.86 17.77
C LEU A 575 6.32 -5.45 17.65
N GLY A 576 6.02 -4.56 18.60
CA GLY A 576 6.54 -3.19 18.64
C GLY A 576 5.52 -2.09 18.37
N GLY A 577 5.94 -0.84 18.64
CA GLY A 577 5.07 0.34 18.60
C GLY A 577 4.51 0.73 17.22
N HIS A 578 5.01 0.14 16.14
CA HIS A 578 4.51 0.35 14.77
C HIS A 578 3.17 -0.32 14.50
N VAL A 579 2.74 -1.24 15.37
CA VAL A 579 1.44 -1.91 15.24
C VAL A 579 0.32 -0.90 15.43
N SER A 580 -0.51 -0.72 14.40
CA SER A 580 -1.71 0.12 14.43
C SER A 580 -2.88 -0.62 13.83
N GLN A 581 -4.09 -0.35 14.30
CA GLN A 581 -5.29 -0.94 13.74
C GLN A 581 -5.51 -0.44 12.31
N ALA A 582 -5.69 -1.37 11.37
CA ALA A 582 -6.10 -1.10 9.99
C ALA A 582 -7.60 -1.40 9.78
N GLY A 583 -8.17 -2.28 10.60
CA GLY A 583 -9.58 -2.64 10.59
C GLY A 583 -9.94 -3.52 11.78
N SER A 584 -11.22 -3.59 12.11
CA SER A 584 -11.75 -4.46 13.17
C SER A 584 -13.16 -4.92 12.80
N TYR A 585 -13.49 -6.13 13.21
CA TYR A 585 -14.87 -6.64 13.16
C TYR A 585 -15.11 -7.58 14.33
N VAL A 586 -16.23 -7.39 15.02
CA VAL A 586 -16.58 -8.13 16.24
C VAL A 586 -18.05 -8.54 16.18
N ASP A 587 -18.29 -9.86 16.28
CA ASP A 587 -19.62 -10.45 16.39
C ASP A 587 -19.71 -11.44 17.58
N ASP A 588 -20.77 -12.21 17.68
CA ASP A 588 -20.96 -13.23 18.71
C ASP A 588 -20.18 -14.52 18.50
N GLN A 589 -19.56 -14.69 17.31
CA GLN A 589 -18.81 -15.91 16.96
C GLN A 589 -17.31 -15.69 17.10
N ARG A 590 -16.81 -14.54 16.68
CA ARG A 590 -15.38 -14.23 16.61
C ARG A 590 -15.08 -12.75 16.67
N LEU A 591 -13.83 -12.44 16.84
CA LEU A 591 -13.25 -11.15 16.54
C LEU A 591 -12.24 -11.27 15.38
N ARG A 592 -12.14 -10.22 14.58
CA ARG A 592 -11.15 -10.04 13.51
C ARG A 592 -10.45 -8.72 13.72
N PHE A 593 -9.13 -8.74 13.74
CA PHE A 593 -8.31 -7.58 13.94
C PHE A 593 -7.26 -7.48 12.83
N ASP A 594 -7.37 -6.44 12.01
CA ASP A 594 -6.44 -6.13 10.93
C ASP A 594 -5.46 -5.06 11.44
N PHE A 595 -4.17 -5.30 11.28
CA PHE A 595 -3.14 -4.43 11.85
C PHE A 595 -1.91 -4.32 10.95
N THR A 596 -1.17 -3.22 11.12
CA THR A 596 0.05 -2.94 10.37
C THR A 596 1.20 -3.77 10.90
N HIS A 597 1.71 -4.68 10.07
CA HIS A 597 2.94 -5.42 10.35
C HIS A 597 3.55 -5.96 9.05
N PRO A 598 4.86 -5.76 8.81
CA PRO A 598 5.47 -6.04 7.50
C PRO A 598 5.75 -7.52 7.24
N GLN A 599 5.81 -8.35 8.29
CA GLN A 599 6.20 -9.76 8.20
C GLN A 599 5.06 -10.67 8.65
N LYS A 600 5.18 -11.98 8.34
CA LYS A 600 4.34 -13.00 8.98
C LYS A 600 4.66 -13.02 10.47
N VAL A 601 3.63 -13.03 11.31
CA VAL A 601 3.81 -13.23 12.74
C VAL A 601 4.21 -14.68 12.99
N THR A 602 5.28 -14.90 13.73
CA THR A 602 5.77 -16.24 14.03
C THR A 602 4.87 -16.96 15.03
N ASP A 603 4.93 -18.29 15.05
CA ASP A 603 4.12 -19.08 15.98
C ASP A 603 4.49 -18.78 17.44
N GLU A 604 5.75 -18.45 17.72
CA GLU A 604 6.25 -18.01 19.02
C GLU A 604 5.69 -16.65 19.44
N GLU A 605 5.64 -15.69 18.52
CA GLU A 605 5.05 -14.37 18.75
C GLU A 605 3.54 -14.47 18.95
N LEU A 606 2.83 -15.27 18.13
CA LEU A 606 1.40 -15.52 18.30
C LEU A 606 1.09 -16.14 19.66
N LYS A 607 1.95 -17.08 20.09
CA LYS A 607 1.82 -17.68 21.42
C LYS A 607 2.03 -16.64 22.53
N GLN A 608 3.04 -15.78 22.43
CA GLN A 608 3.29 -14.71 23.40
C GLN A 608 2.12 -13.73 23.48
N VAL A 609 1.53 -13.36 22.33
CA VAL A 609 0.34 -12.50 22.27
C VAL A 609 -0.85 -13.16 22.95
N GLU A 610 -1.13 -14.44 22.62
CA GLU A 610 -2.23 -15.21 23.21
C GLU A 610 -2.06 -15.37 24.73
N ASP A 611 -0.84 -15.69 25.17
CA ASP A 611 -0.50 -15.83 26.60
C ASP A 611 -0.70 -14.49 27.34
N GLN A 612 -0.25 -13.36 26.79
CA GLN A 612 -0.44 -12.04 27.41
C GLN A 612 -1.91 -11.65 27.51
N VAL A 613 -2.71 -11.89 26.46
CA VAL A 613 -4.15 -11.60 26.50
C VAL A 613 -4.84 -12.41 27.60
N ASN A 614 -4.57 -13.72 27.65
CA ASN A 614 -5.16 -14.58 28.66
C ASN A 614 -4.70 -14.24 30.07
N GLU A 615 -3.43 -13.83 30.25
CA GLU A 615 -2.94 -13.34 31.55
C GLU A 615 -3.76 -12.15 32.06
N GLN A 616 -4.05 -11.16 31.17
CA GLN A 616 -4.85 -9.99 31.56
C GLN A 616 -6.32 -10.34 31.79
N ILE A 617 -6.85 -11.35 31.09
CA ILE A 617 -8.19 -11.88 31.36
C ILE A 617 -8.24 -12.49 32.78
N PHE A 618 -7.29 -13.36 33.13
CA PHE A 618 -7.25 -14.05 34.43
C PHE A 618 -6.87 -13.12 35.60
N ASN A 619 -6.20 -12.01 35.35
CA ASN A 619 -5.94 -10.98 36.35
C ASN A 619 -7.24 -10.28 36.81
N GLY A 620 -8.36 -10.40 36.10
CA GLY A 620 -9.64 -9.83 36.48
C GLY A 620 -9.63 -8.31 36.56
N LEU A 621 -9.13 -7.65 35.50
CA LEU A 621 -8.99 -6.19 35.44
C LEU A 621 -10.36 -5.52 35.28
N ASP A 622 -10.64 -4.49 36.07
CA ASP A 622 -11.86 -3.69 35.94
C ASP A 622 -11.86 -2.90 34.63
N VAL A 623 -13.01 -2.87 33.96
CA VAL A 623 -13.24 -2.09 32.76
C VAL A 623 -13.95 -0.80 33.13
N CYS A 624 -13.21 0.30 33.09
CA CYS A 624 -13.72 1.63 33.40
C CYS A 624 -14.04 2.40 32.13
N ILE A 625 -15.21 3.02 32.09
CA ILE A 625 -15.70 3.80 30.95
C ILE A 625 -15.97 5.21 31.42
N GLN A 626 -15.34 6.20 30.77
CA GLN A 626 -15.46 7.60 31.13
C GLN A 626 -15.65 8.46 29.88
N SER A 627 -16.53 9.47 29.97
CA SER A 627 -16.64 10.52 28.94
C SER A 627 -15.85 11.72 29.39
N MET A 628 -14.99 12.24 28.52
CA MET A 628 -14.15 13.42 28.79
C MET A 628 -13.87 14.17 27.49
N SER A 629 -13.26 15.35 27.58
CA SER A 629 -12.82 16.07 26.37
C SER A 629 -11.74 15.28 25.62
N LYS A 630 -11.66 15.45 24.29
CA LYS A 630 -10.62 14.80 23.45
C LYS A 630 -9.22 15.11 23.98
N ASP A 631 -8.96 16.36 24.40
CA ASP A 631 -7.65 16.78 24.93
C ASP A 631 -7.29 16.09 26.26
N GLU A 632 -8.25 15.92 27.16
CA GLU A 632 -8.03 15.19 28.40
C GLU A 632 -7.77 13.72 28.15
N ALA A 633 -8.49 13.12 27.21
CA ALA A 633 -8.28 11.74 26.81
C ALA A 633 -6.87 11.51 26.25
N MET A 634 -6.40 12.37 25.36
CA MET A 634 -5.04 12.30 24.80
C MET A 634 -3.96 12.50 25.87
N LYS A 635 -4.13 13.49 26.77
CA LYS A 635 -3.21 13.71 27.90
C LYS A 635 -3.18 12.53 28.87
N SER A 636 -4.27 11.78 28.99
CA SER A 636 -4.34 10.58 29.83
C SER A 636 -3.65 9.35 29.20
N GLY A 637 -3.12 9.47 27.98
CA GLY A 637 -2.47 8.39 27.23
C GLY A 637 -3.45 7.44 26.53
N ALA A 638 -4.70 7.87 26.29
CA ALA A 638 -5.66 7.09 25.53
C ALA A 638 -5.24 7.00 24.04
N MET A 639 -5.33 5.80 23.47
CA MET A 639 -5.07 5.58 22.04
C MET A 639 -6.29 6.02 21.23
N ALA A 640 -6.10 6.96 20.29
CA ALA A 640 -7.07 7.34 19.29
C ALA A 640 -6.78 6.57 18.01
N LEU A 641 -7.74 5.77 17.53
CA LEU A 641 -7.56 4.89 16.36
C LEU A 641 -8.10 5.51 15.07
N PHE A 642 -8.99 6.50 15.18
CA PHE A 642 -9.69 7.13 14.05
C PHE A 642 -9.81 8.63 14.29
N ASP A 643 -8.70 9.35 14.24
CA ASP A 643 -8.60 10.79 14.57
C ASP A 643 -9.65 11.68 13.88
N GLU A 644 -10.17 11.27 12.73
CA GLU A 644 -11.09 12.05 11.90
C GLU A 644 -12.58 11.95 12.30
N LYS A 645 -12.94 11.10 13.29
CA LYS A 645 -14.35 10.77 13.60
C LYS A 645 -14.80 11.12 15.01
N TYR A 646 -13.93 11.70 15.83
CA TYR A 646 -14.25 11.99 17.22
C TYR A 646 -14.73 13.44 17.41
N GLY A 647 -15.88 13.60 18.07
CA GLY A 647 -16.38 14.91 18.52
C GLY A 647 -15.56 15.45 19.71
N ASP A 648 -15.94 16.64 20.20
CA ASP A 648 -15.27 17.31 21.32
C ASP A 648 -15.29 16.50 22.62
N VAL A 649 -16.32 15.66 22.82
CA VAL A 649 -16.45 14.74 23.95
C VAL A 649 -16.31 13.31 23.45
N VAL A 650 -15.36 12.58 24.02
CA VAL A 650 -15.01 11.20 23.65
C VAL A 650 -15.23 10.23 24.80
N ARG A 651 -15.57 9.01 24.46
CA ARG A 651 -15.72 7.91 25.41
C ARG A 651 -14.42 7.12 25.49
N VAL A 652 -13.79 7.10 26.65
CA VAL A 652 -12.54 6.39 26.94
C VAL A 652 -12.88 5.08 27.66
N VAL A 653 -12.40 3.98 27.13
CA VAL A 653 -12.50 2.63 27.72
C VAL A 653 -11.12 2.23 28.22
N SER A 654 -11.00 1.98 29.51
CA SER A 654 -9.76 1.51 30.16
C SER A 654 -9.96 0.10 30.72
N VAL A 655 -9.05 -0.82 30.44
CA VAL A 655 -9.01 -2.17 31.04
C VAL A 655 -7.83 -2.18 32.01
N GLY A 656 -8.11 -1.90 33.28
CA GLY A 656 -7.08 -1.63 34.27
C GLY A 656 -6.11 -0.55 33.77
N ASP A 657 -4.81 -0.76 34.03
CA ASP A 657 -3.72 0.05 33.50
C ASP A 657 -3.11 -0.55 32.21
N TYR A 658 -3.67 -1.65 31.71
CA TYR A 658 -3.10 -2.37 30.58
C TYR A 658 -3.45 -1.76 29.23
N SER A 659 -4.75 -1.46 28.98
CA SER A 659 -5.21 -0.80 27.76
C SER A 659 -6.10 0.38 28.05
N LYS A 660 -5.96 1.47 27.27
CA LYS A 660 -6.82 2.65 27.32
C LYS A 660 -7.03 3.18 25.91
N GLU A 661 -8.29 3.18 25.43
CA GLU A 661 -8.64 3.45 24.05
C GLU A 661 -9.92 4.31 23.92
N LEU A 662 -10.02 5.11 22.87
CA LEU A 662 -11.26 5.77 22.47
C LEU A 662 -12.17 4.76 21.80
N CYS A 663 -13.30 4.43 22.44
CA CYS A 663 -14.21 3.41 21.94
C CYS A 663 -15.68 3.68 22.29
N GLY A 664 -16.54 3.66 21.24
CA GLY A 664 -18.01 3.79 21.38
C GLY A 664 -18.74 2.45 21.56
N GLY A 665 -18.05 1.32 21.62
CA GLY A 665 -18.65 -0.01 21.67
C GLY A 665 -19.10 -0.46 23.06
N CYS A 666 -19.68 -1.66 23.12
CA CYS A 666 -20.10 -2.29 24.37
C CYS A 666 -19.01 -3.20 24.89
N HIS A 667 -18.77 -3.16 26.21
CA HIS A 667 -17.69 -3.89 26.88
C HIS A 667 -18.20 -4.63 28.11
N VAL A 668 -17.42 -5.60 28.58
CA VAL A 668 -17.62 -6.27 29.86
C VAL A 668 -17.33 -5.31 31.02
N SER A 669 -17.74 -5.65 32.22
CA SER A 669 -17.42 -4.85 33.43
C SER A 669 -16.06 -5.22 34.01
N ASN A 670 -15.62 -6.46 33.81
CA ASN A 670 -14.36 -6.99 34.27
C ASN A 670 -13.80 -7.97 33.25
N SER A 671 -12.48 -7.98 33.01
CA SER A 671 -11.83 -8.82 32.00
C SER A 671 -12.06 -10.33 32.20
N ILE A 672 -12.28 -10.78 33.42
CA ILE A 672 -12.54 -12.20 33.72
C ILE A 672 -13.82 -12.72 33.02
N GLU A 673 -14.79 -11.86 32.71
CA GLU A 673 -16.01 -12.24 32.01
C GLU A 673 -15.75 -12.76 30.60
N ILE A 674 -14.63 -12.36 29.97
CA ILE A 674 -14.21 -12.85 28.65
C ILE A 674 -13.98 -14.37 28.67
N GLY A 675 -13.59 -14.92 29.82
CA GLY A 675 -13.29 -16.35 30.01
C GLY A 675 -11.91 -16.70 29.45
N ILE A 676 -11.85 -17.28 28.24
CA ILE A 676 -10.61 -17.66 27.59
C ILE A 676 -10.55 -17.08 26.19
N PHE A 677 -9.36 -16.70 25.76
CA PHE A 677 -9.08 -16.18 24.42
C PHE A 677 -8.22 -17.16 23.63
N LYS A 678 -8.54 -17.37 22.34
CA LYS A 678 -7.80 -18.26 21.44
C LYS A 678 -7.65 -17.65 20.07
N ILE A 679 -6.40 -17.51 19.58
CA ILE A 679 -6.13 -17.18 18.19
C ILE A 679 -6.39 -18.42 17.33
N VAL A 680 -7.21 -18.27 16.28
CA VAL A 680 -7.60 -19.34 15.35
C VAL A 680 -6.99 -19.16 13.96
N GLY A 681 -6.54 -17.96 13.61
CA GLY A 681 -5.92 -17.69 12.30
C GLY A 681 -5.07 -16.45 12.29
N GLU A 682 -4.03 -16.46 11.43
CA GLU A 682 -3.19 -15.34 11.09
C GLU A 682 -2.89 -15.36 9.58
N GLU A 683 -3.19 -14.27 8.86
CA GLU A 683 -3.00 -14.19 7.42
C GLU A 683 -2.60 -12.79 6.95
N SER A 684 -2.07 -12.70 5.73
CA SER A 684 -1.82 -11.43 5.06
C SER A 684 -3.03 -11.02 4.23
N ILE A 685 -3.53 -9.82 4.43
CA ILE A 685 -4.64 -9.26 3.65
C ILE A 685 -4.22 -8.11 2.72
N GLY A 686 -2.99 -7.67 2.84
CA GLY A 686 -2.42 -6.60 2.02
C GLY A 686 -0.93 -6.45 2.26
N SER A 687 -0.29 -5.54 1.53
CA SER A 687 1.13 -5.25 1.74
C SER A 687 1.30 -4.53 3.09
N GLY A 688 2.01 -5.17 4.03
CA GLY A 688 2.23 -4.61 5.35
C GLY A 688 1.01 -4.65 6.28
N VAL A 689 -0.08 -5.35 5.91
CA VAL A 689 -1.26 -5.53 6.75
C VAL A 689 -1.49 -7.02 7.02
N ARG A 690 -1.59 -7.34 8.29
CA ARG A 690 -1.86 -8.69 8.80
C ARG A 690 -3.23 -8.73 9.45
N ARG A 691 -3.88 -9.88 9.39
CA ARG A 691 -5.16 -10.18 10.04
C ARG A 691 -4.97 -11.25 11.08
N ILE A 692 -5.49 -11.03 12.27
CA ILE A 692 -5.71 -12.07 13.27
C ILE A 692 -7.21 -12.31 13.40
N GLU A 693 -7.61 -13.58 13.37
CA GLU A 693 -8.91 -14.04 13.80
C GLU A 693 -8.77 -14.74 15.16
N ALA A 694 -9.64 -14.41 16.10
CA ALA A 694 -9.64 -15.03 17.42
C ALA A 694 -11.08 -15.20 17.94
N VAL A 695 -11.21 -16.06 18.93
CA VAL A 695 -12.47 -16.42 19.57
C VAL A 695 -12.32 -16.35 21.08
N THR A 696 -13.45 -16.10 21.77
CA THR A 696 -13.45 -16.03 23.24
C THR A 696 -14.51 -16.95 23.84
N SER A 697 -14.49 -17.09 25.16
CA SER A 697 -15.56 -17.74 25.93
C SER A 697 -15.90 -19.15 25.39
N ILE A 698 -17.20 -19.41 25.15
CA ILE A 698 -17.69 -20.72 24.67
C ILE A 698 -17.14 -21.07 23.28
N GLN A 699 -16.88 -20.10 22.41
CA GLN A 699 -16.34 -20.37 21.09
C GLN A 699 -14.87 -20.83 21.16
N ALA A 700 -14.09 -20.27 22.09
CA ALA A 700 -12.74 -20.77 22.36
C ALA A 700 -12.75 -22.21 22.88
N TYR A 701 -13.68 -22.53 23.76
CA TYR A 701 -13.89 -23.93 24.22
C TYR A 701 -14.21 -24.87 23.05
N HIS A 702 -15.09 -24.46 22.14
CA HIS A 702 -15.40 -25.25 20.94
C HIS A 702 -14.18 -25.44 20.04
N ALA A 703 -13.37 -24.41 19.81
CA ALA A 703 -12.13 -24.50 19.03
C ALA A 703 -11.11 -25.49 19.65
N PHE A 704 -10.97 -25.50 20.98
CA PHE A 704 -10.16 -26.49 21.67
C PHE A 704 -10.71 -27.91 21.50
N LYS A 705 -12.04 -28.10 21.60
CA LYS A 705 -12.69 -29.41 21.44
C LYS A 705 -12.55 -29.95 20.01
N GLU A 706 -12.65 -29.10 19.00
CA GLU A 706 -12.43 -29.46 17.60
C GLU A 706 -10.98 -29.93 17.37
N SER A 707 -10.01 -29.18 17.91
CA SER A 707 -8.60 -29.55 17.83
C SER A 707 -8.33 -30.90 18.54
N GLU A 708 -8.93 -31.10 19.71
CA GLU A 708 -8.83 -32.37 20.43
C GLU A 708 -9.47 -33.53 19.65
N ALA A 709 -10.64 -33.30 19.04
CA ALA A 709 -11.33 -34.30 18.22
C ALA A 709 -10.52 -34.69 16.99
N LEU A 710 -9.91 -33.74 16.28
CA LEU A 710 -9.01 -34.03 15.16
C LEU A 710 -7.79 -34.84 15.59
N LEU A 711 -7.16 -34.47 16.71
CA LEU A 711 -6.04 -35.24 17.27
C LEU A 711 -6.45 -36.66 17.62
N ASN A 712 -7.60 -36.85 18.24
CA ASN A 712 -8.14 -38.18 18.58
C ASN A 712 -8.43 -38.99 17.31
N GLN A 713 -8.92 -38.39 16.21
CA GLN A 713 -9.12 -39.08 14.94
C GLN A 713 -7.79 -39.55 14.35
N VAL A 714 -6.76 -38.69 14.32
CA VAL A 714 -5.41 -39.05 13.85
C VAL A 714 -4.85 -40.22 14.68
N GLN A 715 -4.97 -40.15 16.02
CA GLN A 715 -4.56 -41.21 16.91
C GLN A 715 -5.31 -42.53 16.65
N GLY A 716 -6.62 -42.43 16.39
CA GLY A 716 -7.46 -43.58 16.03
C GLY A 716 -7.02 -44.28 14.73
N LEU A 717 -6.74 -43.49 13.68
CA LEU A 717 -6.25 -43.98 12.39
C LEU A 717 -4.91 -44.69 12.53
N LEU A 718 -4.00 -44.14 13.35
CA LEU A 718 -2.67 -44.71 13.62
C LEU A 718 -2.66 -45.75 14.75
N LYS A 719 -3.80 -46.06 15.35
CA LYS A 719 -3.96 -47.01 16.47
C LYS A 719 -3.08 -46.69 17.69
N ILE A 720 -2.90 -45.36 17.96
CA ILE A 720 -2.11 -44.86 19.08
C ILE A 720 -2.96 -44.88 20.35
N LYS A 721 -2.44 -45.50 21.40
CA LYS A 721 -3.12 -45.60 22.71
C LYS A 721 -2.69 -44.48 23.69
N ASN A 722 -1.46 -44.01 23.56
CA ASN A 722 -0.89 -42.98 24.41
C ASN A 722 -0.68 -41.68 23.62
N LYS A 723 -1.32 -40.60 24.04
CA LYS A 723 -1.26 -39.30 23.35
C LYS A 723 0.18 -38.77 23.21
N ASN A 724 1.05 -39.05 24.15
CA ASN A 724 2.43 -38.60 24.16
C ASN A 724 3.30 -39.23 23.06
N GLU A 725 2.87 -40.41 22.56
CA GLU A 725 3.58 -41.13 21.49
C GLU A 725 3.15 -40.71 20.08
N THR A 726 2.22 -39.74 19.96
CA THR A 726 1.61 -39.37 18.67
C THR A 726 2.67 -38.87 17.67
N ILE A 727 3.54 -37.99 18.10
CA ILE A 727 4.60 -37.42 17.22
C ILE A 727 5.56 -38.51 16.76
N GLU A 728 6.04 -39.34 17.72
CA GLU A 728 6.98 -40.43 17.41
C GLU A 728 6.38 -41.43 16.41
N LYS A 729 5.13 -41.82 16.59
CA LYS A 729 4.44 -42.73 15.68
C LYS A 729 4.19 -42.15 14.29
N VAL A 730 3.81 -40.88 14.21
CA VAL A 730 3.65 -40.18 12.92
C VAL A 730 4.99 -40.07 12.20
N THR A 731 6.06 -39.72 12.92
CA THR A 731 7.42 -39.65 12.36
C THR A 731 7.86 -41.00 11.81
N HIS A 732 7.71 -42.07 12.62
CA HIS A 732 8.03 -43.42 12.17
C HIS A 732 7.23 -43.87 10.94
N PHE A 733 5.93 -43.51 10.86
CA PHE A 733 5.10 -43.83 9.70
C PHE A 733 5.56 -43.09 8.43
N ILE A 734 6.00 -41.86 8.57
CA ILE A 734 6.56 -41.08 7.45
C ILE A 734 7.87 -41.70 6.97
N GLU A 735 8.77 -42.07 7.89
CA GLU A 735 10.05 -42.74 7.59
C GLU A 735 9.83 -44.05 6.89
N GLU A 736 8.98 -44.93 7.44
CA GLU A 736 8.60 -46.24 6.85
C GLU A 736 8.03 -46.05 5.43
N THR A 737 7.13 -45.08 5.23
CA THR A 737 6.54 -44.79 3.91
C THR A 737 7.60 -44.35 2.92
N ASN A 738 8.59 -43.57 3.33
CA ASN A 738 9.67 -43.15 2.48
C ASN A 738 10.63 -44.32 2.13
N GLU A 739 10.92 -45.18 3.08
CA GLU A 739 11.73 -46.39 2.83
C GLU A 739 11.01 -47.33 1.85
N LEU A 740 9.73 -47.59 2.05
CA LEU A 740 8.93 -48.42 1.14
C LEU A 740 8.88 -47.82 -0.28
N ARG A 741 8.77 -46.53 -0.41
CA ARG A 741 8.85 -45.84 -1.71
C ARG A 741 10.20 -46.02 -2.37
N LYS A 742 11.29 -45.94 -1.60
CA LYS A 742 12.64 -46.13 -2.09
C LYS A 742 12.87 -47.58 -2.56
N GLU A 743 12.40 -48.56 -1.74
CA GLU A 743 12.46 -49.98 -2.09
C GLU A 743 11.62 -50.28 -3.35
N ARG A 744 10.40 -49.76 -3.42
CA ARG A 744 9.54 -49.92 -4.60
C ARG A 744 10.28 -49.40 -5.87
N ASN A 745 10.91 -48.25 -5.78
CA ASN A 745 11.65 -47.70 -6.94
C ASN A 745 12.84 -48.57 -7.31
N GLN A 746 13.60 -49.14 -6.33
CA GLN A 746 14.68 -50.08 -6.57
C GLN A 746 14.20 -51.36 -7.26
N TYR A 747 13.08 -51.92 -6.81
CA TYR A 747 12.48 -53.10 -7.46
C TYR A 747 11.99 -52.79 -8.90
N LEU A 748 11.40 -51.59 -9.12
CA LEU A 748 11.03 -51.17 -10.46
C LEU A 748 12.23 -51.05 -11.39
N ASP A 749 13.34 -50.47 -10.90
CA ASP A 749 14.58 -50.39 -11.65
C ASP A 749 15.17 -51.79 -11.99
N GLN A 750 15.14 -52.71 -11.01
CA GLN A 750 15.55 -54.11 -11.24
C GLN A 750 14.68 -54.81 -12.29
N ILE A 751 13.37 -54.66 -12.21
CA ILE A 751 12.41 -55.21 -13.18
C ILE A 751 12.66 -54.63 -14.56
N ASN A 752 12.90 -53.30 -14.66
CA ASN A 752 13.20 -52.65 -15.92
C ASN A 752 14.51 -53.15 -16.53
N ALA A 753 15.56 -53.29 -15.70
CA ALA A 753 16.85 -53.83 -16.17
C ALA A 753 16.78 -55.29 -16.67
N LEU A 754 16.02 -56.14 -15.96
CA LEU A 754 15.76 -57.55 -16.38
C LEU A 754 14.95 -57.58 -17.69
N SER A 755 13.91 -56.79 -17.81
CA SER A 755 13.09 -56.69 -19.02
C SER A 755 13.92 -56.19 -20.20
N ALA A 756 14.76 -55.16 -20.01
CA ALA A 756 15.68 -54.68 -21.05
C ALA A 756 16.67 -55.77 -21.53
N LYS A 757 17.23 -56.55 -20.56
CA LYS A 757 18.15 -57.65 -20.88
C LYS A 757 17.49 -58.79 -21.66
N GLU A 758 16.21 -59.00 -21.43
CA GLU A 758 15.45 -60.02 -22.17
C GLU A 758 15.12 -59.58 -23.58
N GLN A 759 14.78 -58.29 -23.76
CA GLN A 759 14.50 -57.70 -25.07
C GLN A 759 15.74 -57.65 -26.00
N THR A 760 16.96 -57.55 -25.46
CA THR A 760 18.18 -57.57 -26.28
C THR A 760 18.40 -58.86 -27.05
N LYS A 761 17.71 -59.96 -26.70
CA LYS A 761 17.74 -61.21 -27.46
C LYS A 761 17.06 -61.07 -28.84
N ASN A 762 16.28 -60.02 -29.05
CA ASN A 762 15.51 -59.80 -30.28
C ASN A 762 16.18 -58.75 -31.18
N ILE A 763 17.49 -58.48 -31.03
CA ILE A 763 18.23 -57.57 -31.89
C ILE A 763 18.36 -58.20 -33.27
N GLU A 764 17.92 -57.50 -34.31
CA GLU A 764 18.07 -57.82 -35.71
C GLU A 764 19.27 -57.06 -36.28
N ASP A 765 20.09 -57.69 -37.12
CA ASP A 765 21.15 -57.03 -37.91
C ASP A 765 20.64 -56.74 -39.32
N ILE A 766 20.62 -55.47 -39.71
CA ILE A 766 20.22 -55.02 -41.06
C ILE A 766 21.41 -54.36 -41.71
N ASN A 767 22.15 -55.15 -42.55
CA ASN A 767 23.33 -54.70 -43.29
C ASN A 767 24.36 -53.96 -42.37
N GLY A 768 24.61 -54.51 -41.16
CA GLY A 768 25.54 -53.96 -40.18
C GLY A 768 24.98 -52.94 -39.21
N VAL A 769 23.68 -52.64 -39.27
CA VAL A 769 22.97 -51.79 -38.32
C VAL A 769 22.10 -52.63 -37.40
N GLN A 770 22.35 -52.55 -36.11
CA GLN A 770 21.55 -53.26 -35.09
C GLN A 770 20.19 -52.58 -34.89
N PHE A 771 19.11 -53.29 -35.11
CA PHE A 771 17.75 -52.82 -34.93
C PHE A 771 17.03 -53.60 -33.81
N LEU A 772 16.35 -52.88 -32.94
CA LEU A 772 15.54 -53.49 -31.88
C LEU A 772 14.16 -52.84 -31.86
N PHE A 773 13.12 -53.69 -32.08
CA PHE A 773 11.71 -53.28 -31.90
C PHE A 773 11.16 -53.86 -30.61
N VAL A 774 10.49 -53.00 -29.82
CA VAL A 774 9.93 -53.37 -28.52
C VAL A 774 8.50 -52.80 -28.37
N GLU A 775 7.60 -53.67 -27.92
CA GLU A 775 6.23 -53.22 -27.51
C GLU A 775 6.10 -53.37 -25.99
N GLU A 776 5.69 -52.30 -25.31
CA GLU A 776 5.63 -52.22 -23.86
C GLU A 776 4.31 -51.59 -23.36
N SER A 777 4.02 -51.84 -22.07
CA SER A 777 2.89 -51.17 -21.38
C SER A 777 3.37 -50.66 -20.04
N LYS A 778 4.01 -49.46 -20.06
CA LYS A 778 4.58 -48.80 -18.88
C LYS A 778 4.20 -47.33 -18.86
N ASP A 779 4.34 -46.68 -17.71
CA ASP A 779 4.26 -45.21 -17.70
C ASP A 779 5.29 -44.59 -18.67
N VAL A 780 4.98 -43.41 -19.18
CA VAL A 780 5.78 -42.75 -20.25
C VAL A 780 7.22 -42.51 -19.83
N ALA A 781 7.47 -42.22 -18.54
CA ALA A 781 8.83 -41.97 -18.06
C ALA A 781 9.65 -43.25 -17.99
N SER A 782 9.07 -44.33 -17.48
CA SER A 782 9.70 -45.67 -17.43
C SER A 782 9.95 -46.21 -18.84
N ALA A 783 9.00 -46.08 -19.77
CA ALA A 783 9.16 -46.48 -21.16
C ALA A 783 10.30 -45.72 -21.87
N LYS A 784 10.37 -44.39 -21.63
CA LYS A 784 11.43 -43.57 -22.18
C LYS A 784 12.82 -43.97 -21.63
N GLN A 785 12.94 -44.21 -20.34
CA GLN A 785 14.19 -44.67 -19.73
C GLN A 785 14.63 -46.03 -20.31
N MET A 786 13.69 -46.95 -20.44
CA MET A 786 13.95 -48.28 -21.04
C MET A 786 14.41 -48.13 -22.50
N ALA A 787 13.89 -47.22 -23.29
CA ALA A 787 14.35 -46.98 -24.65
C ALA A 787 15.81 -46.52 -24.68
N PHE A 788 16.25 -45.70 -23.72
CA PHE A 788 17.65 -45.32 -23.57
C PHE A 788 18.52 -46.51 -23.12
N ASP A 789 18.09 -47.30 -22.16
CA ASP A 789 18.81 -48.43 -21.62
C ASP A 789 19.02 -49.51 -22.70
N LEU A 790 18.03 -49.75 -23.54
CA LEU A 790 18.11 -50.64 -24.69
C LEU A 790 19.02 -50.11 -25.78
N ARG A 791 18.99 -48.82 -26.10
CA ARG A 791 19.90 -48.19 -27.05
C ARG A 791 21.34 -48.35 -26.62
N ASP A 792 21.63 -48.17 -25.32
CA ASP A 792 22.99 -48.23 -24.78
C ASP A 792 23.55 -49.67 -24.77
N GLN A 793 22.74 -50.71 -25.05
CA GLN A 793 23.14 -52.07 -25.28
C GLN A 793 23.59 -52.33 -26.75
N LEU A 794 23.23 -51.42 -27.69
CA LEU A 794 23.61 -51.53 -29.09
C LEU A 794 24.97 -50.92 -29.35
N GLN A 795 25.81 -51.51 -30.23
CA GLN A 795 27.06 -50.92 -30.64
C GLN A 795 26.88 -49.87 -31.74
N HIS A 796 26.11 -50.19 -32.75
CA HIS A 796 25.79 -49.35 -33.88
C HIS A 796 24.37 -49.70 -34.37
N GLY A 797 23.39 -48.87 -33.97
CA GLY A 797 21.97 -49.19 -34.22
C GLY A 797 20.96 -48.27 -33.59
N PHE A 798 19.75 -48.69 -33.64
CA PHE A 798 18.64 -47.92 -33.10
C PHE A 798 17.52 -48.78 -32.51
N VAL A 799 16.78 -48.20 -31.56
CA VAL A 799 15.63 -48.82 -30.91
C VAL A 799 14.36 -48.08 -31.35
N VAL A 800 13.33 -48.83 -31.73
CA VAL A 800 11.97 -48.31 -31.87
C VAL A 800 11.09 -48.99 -30.82
N MET A 801 10.57 -48.21 -29.91
CA MET A 801 9.69 -48.71 -28.85
C MET A 801 8.28 -48.12 -29.02
N VAL A 802 7.29 -49.00 -28.95
CA VAL A 802 5.87 -48.62 -28.88
C VAL A 802 5.35 -48.92 -27.47
N ASN A 803 4.74 -47.94 -26.85
CA ASN A 803 4.28 -48.07 -25.50
C ASN A 803 2.77 -47.74 -25.44
N THR A 804 1.96 -48.69 -24.97
CA THR A 804 0.52 -48.50 -24.77
C THR A 804 0.20 -48.55 -23.30
N TYR A 805 -0.07 -47.39 -22.72
CA TYR A 805 -0.38 -47.26 -21.29
C TYR A 805 -1.67 -46.44 -21.06
N GLU A 806 -2.59 -46.96 -20.26
CA GLU A 806 -3.88 -46.32 -19.98
C GLU A 806 -4.65 -45.85 -21.24
N GLY A 807 -4.59 -46.64 -22.31
CA GLY A 807 -5.27 -46.36 -23.57
C GLY A 807 -4.58 -45.29 -24.44
N LYS A 808 -3.42 -44.78 -24.05
CA LYS A 808 -2.60 -43.85 -24.82
C LYS A 808 -1.45 -44.58 -25.47
N ILE A 809 -1.23 -44.35 -26.78
CA ILE A 809 -0.13 -44.94 -27.54
C ILE A 809 0.96 -43.88 -27.73
N SER A 810 2.15 -44.17 -27.25
CA SER A 810 3.35 -43.38 -27.45
C SER A 810 4.43 -44.26 -28.08
N TYR A 811 5.32 -43.66 -28.89
CA TYR A 811 6.44 -44.36 -29.49
C TYR A 811 7.72 -43.53 -29.36
N PHE A 812 8.83 -44.25 -29.17
CA PHE A 812 10.15 -43.67 -28.95
C PHE A 812 11.12 -44.25 -29.96
N VAL A 813 11.99 -43.39 -30.52
CA VAL A 813 13.12 -43.81 -31.34
C VAL A 813 14.39 -43.26 -30.70
N ALA A 814 15.31 -44.15 -30.40
CA ALA A 814 16.61 -43.85 -29.79
C ALA A 814 17.78 -44.42 -30.64
N LEU A 815 18.71 -43.56 -31.05
CA LEU A 815 19.84 -43.91 -31.88
C LEU A 815 21.12 -43.89 -31.04
N THR A 816 22.07 -44.81 -31.37
CA THR A 816 23.41 -44.78 -30.84
C THR A 816 24.20 -43.58 -31.36
N LYS A 817 25.20 -43.16 -30.60
CA LYS A 817 26.09 -42.05 -31.03
C LYS A 817 26.78 -42.26 -32.37
N SER A 818 27.08 -43.51 -32.70
CA SER A 818 27.67 -43.89 -34.01
C SER A 818 26.70 -43.60 -35.15
N MET A 819 25.43 -43.99 -35.04
CA MET A 819 24.41 -43.70 -36.04
C MET A 819 24.18 -42.21 -36.28
N VAL A 820 24.20 -41.42 -35.19
CA VAL A 820 24.08 -39.96 -35.31
C VAL A 820 25.28 -39.33 -36.02
N LYS A 821 26.52 -39.86 -35.81
CA LYS A 821 27.71 -39.42 -36.51
C LYS A 821 27.65 -39.74 -38.01
N ASP A 822 27.03 -40.85 -38.36
CA ASP A 822 26.86 -41.27 -39.77
C ASP A 822 25.69 -40.51 -40.48
N GLY A 823 25.07 -39.51 -39.75
CA GLY A 823 24.11 -38.59 -40.34
C GLY A 823 22.64 -38.98 -40.13
N TYR A 824 22.37 -40.09 -39.49
CA TYR A 824 21.00 -40.50 -39.18
C TYR A 824 20.39 -39.68 -38.04
N LYS A 825 19.08 -39.47 -38.08
CA LYS A 825 18.36 -38.68 -37.09
C LYS A 825 17.09 -39.39 -36.63
N ALA A 826 16.89 -39.55 -35.31
CA ALA A 826 15.69 -40.11 -34.72
C ALA A 826 14.43 -39.31 -35.10
N GLY A 827 14.56 -38.00 -35.26
CA GLY A 827 13.46 -37.14 -35.72
C GLY A 827 12.93 -37.44 -37.11
N ASP A 828 13.78 -37.94 -38.05
CA ASP A 828 13.34 -38.31 -39.39
C ASP A 828 12.62 -39.66 -39.37
N MET A 829 13.07 -40.61 -38.56
CA MET A 829 12.39 -41.88 -38.34
C MET A 829 11.02 -41.68 -37.67
N ILE A 830 10.88 -40.77 -36.69
CA ILE A 830 9.61 -40.42 -36.10
C ILE A 830 8.65 -39.75 -37.11
N LYS A 831 9.16 -38.96 -38.05
CA LYS A 831 8.33 -38.41 -39.13
C LYS A 831 7.75 -39.53 -40.02
N THR A 832 8.52 -40.56 -40.35
CA THR A 832 8.04 -41.73 -41.10
C THR A 832 6.92 -42.44 -40.31
N ILE A 833 7.09 -42.62 -38.96
CA ILE A 833 6.06 -43.23 -38.15
C ILE A 833 4.78 -42.33 -38.12
N ASN A 834 4.98 -41.01 -37.94
CA ASN A 834 3.86 -40.05 -37.89
C ASN A 834 3.06 -40.03 -39.20
N GLN A 835 3.74 -40.13 -40.37
CA GLN A 835 3.09 -40.15 -41.67
C GLN A 835 2.20 -41.36 -41.86
N VAL A 836 2.67 -42.55 -41.47
CA VAL A 836 1.93 -43.81 -41.60
C VAL A 836 0.80 -43.93 -40.56
N THR A 837 1.03 -43.47 -39.32
CA THR A 837 0.08 -43.65 -38.21
C THR A 837 -0.80 -42.43 -38.00
N ASN A 838 -0.68 -41.37 -38.79
CA ASN A 838 -1.33 -40.06 -38.58
C ASN A 838 -1.04 -39.49 -37.20
N GLY A 839 0.12 -39.79 -36.68
CA GLY A 839 0.61 -39.38 -35.34
C GLY A 839 1.28 -38.00 -35.34
N ARG A 840 1.68 -37.57 -34.15
CA ARG A 840 2.43 -36.32 -33.95
C ARG A 840 3.60 -36.56 -33.03
N GLY A 841 4.72 -35.94 -33.34
CA GLY A 841 5.92 -36.05 -32.53
C GLY A 841 7.14 -35.45 -33.19
N GLY A 842 8.30 -35.50 -32.51
CA GLY A 842 9.59 -35.05 -32.98
C GLY A 842 10.63 -35.16 -31.89
N GLY A 843 11.84 -34.66 -32.13
CA GLY A 843 12.92 -34.75 -31.13
C GLY A 843 14.27 -34.33 -31.67
N LYS A 844 15.29 -34.68 -30.92
CA LYS A 844 16.72 -34.44 -31.22
C LYS A 844 17.26 -35.51 -32.17
N PRO A 845 18.45 -35.37 -32.75
CA PRO A 845 19.05 -36.38 -33.61
C PRO A 845 19.21 -37.74 -32.97
N ASP A 846 19.50 -37.82 -31.69
CA ASP A 846 19.76 -39.08 -30.96
C ASP A 846 18.51 -39.69 -30.31
N PHE A 847 17.44 -38.90 -30.13
CA PHE A 847 16.19 -39.34 -29.51
C PHE A 847 15.01 -38.53 -29.97
N ALA A 848 13.94 -39.20 -30.38
CA ALA A 848 12.67 -38.59 -30.72
C ALA A 848 11.49 -39.42 -30.20
N GLN A 849 10.37 -38.72 -29.94
CA GLN A 849 9.15 -39.36 -29.42
C GLN A 849 7.89 -38.84 -30.17
N GLY A 850 6.87 -39.66 -30.21
CA GLY A 850 5.61 -39.32 -30.79
C GLY A 850 4.46 -40.08 -30.16
N GLY A 851 3.26 -39.84 -30.65
CA GLY A 851 2.04 -40.57 -30.22
C GLY A 851 0.98 -40.55 -31.32
N CYS A 852 0.14 -41.59 -31.31
CA CYS A 852 -0.98 -41.78 -32.25
C CYS A 852 -2.20 -42.33 -31.50
N GLN A 853 -3.35 -42.33 -32.18
CA GLN A 853 -4.59 -42.95 -31.65
C GLN A 853 -4.70 -44.45 -32.02
N ASP A 854 -4.04 -44.84 -33.09
CA ASP A 854 -4.08 -46.22 -33.61
C ASP A 854 -2.65 -46.68 -33.98
N ALA A 855 -2.18 -47.77 -33.37
CA ALA A 855 -0.89 -48.38 -33.65
C ALA A 855 -0.87 -49.46 -34.73
N SER A 856 -2.04 -49.78 -35.36
CA SER A 856 -2.18 -50.91 -36.30
C SER A 856 -1.18 -50.85 -37.46
N GLN A 857 -0.83 -49.66 -37.89
CA GLN A 857 0.08 -49.44 -39.03
C GLN A 857 1.55 -49.19 -38.63
N ILE A 858 1.90 -49.25 -37.33
CA ILE A 858 3.32 -49.00 -36.89
C ILE A 858 4.28 -49.99 -37.51
N LYS A 859 3.89 -51.27 -37.69
CA LYS A 859 4.75 -52.29 -38.31
C LYS A 859 5.08 -51.96 -39.75
N GLU A 860 4.14 -51.32 -40.50
CA GLU A 860 4.41 -50.83 -41.84
C GLU A 860 5.42 -49.65 -41.83
N ALA A 861 5.29 -48.73 -40.91
CA ALA A 861 6.22 -47.62 -40.74
C ALA A 861 7.63 -48.15 -40.38
N ILE A 862 7.73 -49.20 -39.54
CA ILE A 862 9.00 -49.84 -39.20
C ILE A 862 9.62 -50.49 -40.42
N ALA A 863 8.83 -51.17 -41.27
CA ALA A 863 9.32 -51.79 -42.53
C ALA A 863 9.91 -50.71 -43.48
N GLN A 864 9.25 -49.54 -43.58
CA GLN A 864 9.77 -48.40 -44.35
C GLN A 864 11.06 -47.80 -43.75
N ILE A 865 11.20 -47.80 -42.45
CA ILE A 865 12.45 -47.37 -41.78
C ILE A 865 13.56 -48.39 -42.04
N LYS A 866 13.29 -49.70 -41.89
CA LYS A 866 14.25 -50.77 -42.16
C LYS A 866 14.78 -50.77 -43.62
N ALA A 867 13.94 -50.38 -44.59
CA ALA A 867 14.28 -50.31 -46.00
C ALA A 867 15.25 -49.16 -46.34
N GLN A 868 15.59 -48.29 -45.38
CA GLN A 868 16.58 -47.22 -45.54
C GLN A 868 18.00 -47.66 -45.24
N PHE A 869 18.18 -48.83 -44.70
CA PHE A 869 19.45 -49.50 -44.33
C PHE A 869 19.68 -50.75 -45.21
#